data_1beea96bf36511f7cc96956a7aadb6a9
#
_entry.id   1beea96bf36511f7cc96956a7aadb6a9
#
_cell.length_a   1.000
_cell.length_b   1.000
_cell.length_c   1.000
_cell.angle_alpha   90.00
_cell.angle_beta   90.00
_cell.angle_gamma   90.00
#
_symmetry.space_group_name_H-M   'P 1'
#
loop_
_entity.id
_entity.type
_entity.pdbx_description
1 polymer ?
#
loop_
_entity_poly.entity_id
_entity_poly.type
_entity_poly.pdbx_seq_one_letter_code
_entity_poly.pdbx_strand_id
1 'polypeptide(L)'
;MALNRQHTSVRRRRRATVLALTAASSLLALAVRPDLASAASADPVPTRTVTGIPASGHPVAARIVSEPRSGALQAPLSPTRRAALVESAGAAAGATAKRLGLGARERLVAKDVAQDRDGTTHTRYERTYAGLPVLGGDLVVHLKDGRSTVSEAHRAAVTVPSVRPGIPAGVAAAKALAVSRKAAVTRSRADGAPRLVVWAAGTRPVLAWESVIDGVQRDGTPSELHVITDATSGKTASRYEGVETGTGTGQYVGTVPLSTTPSGSSYQLVDGDRAGHRTYDLNQGTSGTGTLFTDDNDVWGSGAQSDRQTAGVDVAYGAAATWDYYKEVFGRNGIRNDGVAAYSRAHYGNNYVNAFWQDSCFCMTYGDGSGNTHPLTALDVAAHEMSHGVTAATANLTYSGESGGLNEATSDIFAAAVEFHENLAADVPDYLVGEKIDIRGTGAPLRYMDKPSRDGSSRDYWDSSLGGIDVHYSSGPANHFFYLLSEGSGAKTVNGVSYDSPTRDGLPVTGIGIENAAAIWYRALTTYMTSTTNYAGARVATLKAAGDLFGEYSPTYLAVADAWAAINVGDRIALGVNVAPVADQTSGVGQEVSLQVNAYTTNTGASLTYTATGLPEGLAVGDTGLISGIPVAPGTSDTTVTVTDSTGATVSVAFHWRIAYVYANGTRVDIPDLGPAVESPITITGRPGNASATTEVYVNIVHTYRGDLTVDLVGPDGTVYSLLNRSGGSADNVDQTFTVDASAQPVDGTWKLRVRDLASIDVGYIQQWRITP
;
A
#
# COMPACT_ATOMS: atom_id res chain seq x y z
N MET A 1 -1.71 20.05 -70.68
CA MET A 1 -0.37 20.48 -71.10
C MET A 1 0.56 19.82 -70.08
N ALA A 2 1.06 18.61 -70.25
CA ALA A 2 2.10 18.09 -71.19
C ALA A 2 3.45 18.70 -70.95
N LEU A 3 4.34 17.84 -70.42
CA LEU A 3 5.68 17.42 -70.82
C LEU A 3 6.54 17.21 -69.57
N ASN A 4 6.88 16.01 -69.11
CA ASN A 4 7.66 14.87 -69.64
C ASN A 4 9.14 15.22 -69.99
N ARG A 5 10.08 14.55 -69.27
CA ARG A 5 11.31 13.85 -69.69
C ARG A 5 12.25 13.71 -68.51
N GLN A 6 12.50 12.51 -67.96
CA GLN A 6 13.46 11.45 -68.37
C GLN A 6 14.90 11.92 -68.56
N HIS A 7 15.83 11.35 -67.79
CA HIS A 7 16.98 10.52 -68.21
C HIS A 7 17.85 10.19 -67.00
N THR A 8 17.98 8.96 -66.65
CA THR A 8 18.92 7.85 -66.95
C THR A 8 20.21 7.84 -66.12
N SER A 9 20.29 6.83 -65.32
CA SER A 9 21.32 5.85 -64.98
C SER A 9 22.83 6.19 -65.09
N VAL A 10 23.60 5.81 -64.06
CA VAL A 10 24.84 5.00 -64.27
C VAL A 10 25.12 4.16 -63.01
N ARG A 11 25.17 2.84 -63.22
CA ARG A 11 25.75 1.85 -62.31
C ARG A 11 27.27 1.97 -62.26
N ARG A 12 27.89 1.86 -61.07
CA ARG A 12 29.21 1.22 -60.97
C ARG A 12 29.30 0.37 -59.70
N ARG A 13 29.39 -0.93 -59.94
CA ARG A 13 29.90 -1.95 -59.01
C ARG A 13 31.40 -1.72 -58.81
N ARG A 14 31.88 -1.87 -57.58
CA ARG A 14 33.19 -2.47 -57.32
C ARG A 14 33.15 -3.43 -56.15
N ARG A 15 33.76 -4.57 -56.38
CA ARG A 15 33.89 -5.77 -55.56
C ARG A 15 35.00 -5.59 -54.53
N ALA A 16 34.78 -6.25 -53.37
CA ALA A 16 35.66 -7.16 -52.65
C ALA A 16 37.06 -6.70 -52.18
N THR A 17 37.30 -6.89 -50.86
CA THR A 17 38.36 -7.84 -50.46
C THR A 17 38.18 -8.20 -49.01
N VAL A 18 38.10 -9.52 -48.78
CA VAL A 18 38.17 -10.23 -47.48
C VAL A 18 39.64 -10.19 -47.04
N LEU A 19 39.93 -9.82 -45.80
CA LEU A 19 41.17 -10.24 -45.14
C LEU A 19 40.81 -10.78 -43.76
N ALA A 20 40.96 -12.09 -43.67
CA ALA A 20 41.03 -12.80 -42.41
C ALA A 20 42.42 -12.61 -41.80
N LEU A 21 42.48 -12.27 -40.53
CA LEU A 21 43.68 -12.49 -39.71
C LEU A 21 43.31 -13.25 -38.44
N THR A 22 43.75 -14.48 -38.41
CA THR A 22 43.85 -15.36 -37.24
C THR A 22 45.09 -14.98 -36.42
N ALA A 23 44.93 -14.84 -35.10
CA ALA A 23 45.98 -15.09 -34.09
C ALA A 23 45.28 -15.31 -32.76
N ALA A 24 45.20 -16.44 -32.33
CA ALA A 24 45.81 -17.32 -31.35
C ALA A 24 45.86 -16.77 -29.92
N SER A 25 45.01 -17.39 -29.07
CA SER A 25 45.33 -17.99 -27.76
C SER A 25 46.07 -17.20 -26.69
N SER A 26 45.39 -16.87 -25.61
CA SER A 26 45.85 -17.23 -24.26
C SER A 26 44.66 -17.33 -23.32
N LEU A 27 44.31 -18.53 -22.90
CA LEU A 27 43.45 -18.84 -21.76
C LEU A 27 44.11 -18.31 -20.50
N LEU A 28 43.43 -17.42 -19.78
CA LEU A 28 43.59 -17.30 -18.34
C LEU A 28 42.20 -17.44 -17.72
N ALA A 29 41.89 -18.66 -17.30
CA ALA A 29 40.75 -18.99 -16.52
C ALA A 29 40.95 -18.40 -15.12
N LEU A 30 40.35 -17.23 -14.83
CA LEU A 30 40.09 -16.83 -13.46
C LEU A 30 38.75 -17.41 -13.10
N ALA A 31 38.77 -18.46 -12.27
CA ALA A 31 37.62 -18.99 -11.58
C ALA A 31 37.17 -17.92 -10.59
N VAL A 32 36.15 -17.13 -10.97
CA VAL A 32 35.36 -16.37 -10.00
C VAL A 32 34.43 -17.38 -9.34
N ARG A 33 34.74 -17.76 -8.12
CA ARG A 33 33.77 -18.39 -7.22
C ARG A 33 32.67 -17.37 -6.97
N PRO A 34 31.39 -17.73 -7.04
CA PRO A 34 30.36 -16.94 -6.43
C PRO A 34 30.53 -17.07 -4.91
N ASP A 35 31.09 -16.05 -4.29
CA ASP A 35 30.95 -15.88 -2.85
C ASP A 35 29.46 -15.73 -2.59
N LEU A 36 28.92 -16.76 -1.95
CA LEU A 36 27.66 -16.66 -1.23
C LEU A 36 27.84 -15.50 -0.23
N ALA A 37 27.33 -14.34 -0.59
CA ALA A 37 27.13 -13.27 0.36
C ALA A 37 26.25 -13.86 1.46
N SER A 38 26.88 -14.16 2.58
CA SER A 38 26.20 -14.44 3.84
C SER A 38 25.22 -13.28 4.05
N ALA A 39 23.93 -13.59 4.07
CA ALA A 39 22.94 -12.66 4.50
C ALA A 39 23.32 -12.25 5.92
N ALA A 40 23.88 -11.06 6.06
CA ALA A 40 24.08 -10.45 7.36
C ALA A 40 22.68 -10.40 7.99
N SER A 41 22.54 -11.04 9.15
CA SER A 41 21.36 -10.90 9.99
C SER A 41 21.20 -9.41 10.28
N ALA A 42 20.23 -8.78 9.65
CA ALA A 42 19.94 -7.37 9.89
C ALA A 42 19.35 -7.29 11.29
N ASP A 43 20.03 -6.54 12.15
CA ASP A 43 19.57 -6.23 13.50
C ASP A 43 18.16 -5.61 13.48
N PRO A 44 17.35 -5.82 14.52
CA PRO A 44 16.00 -5.29 14.58
C PRO A 44 16.06 -3.74 14.59
N VAL A 45 15.60 -3.14 13.52
CA VAL A 45 15.39 -1.69 13.45
C VAL A 45 14.24 -1.34 14.39
N PRO A 46 14.44 -0.34 15.25
CA PRO A 46 13.39 0.08 16.16
C PRO A 46 12.21 0.68 15.45
N THR A 47 11.12 0.52 16.09
CA THR A 47 9.84 1.12 15.81
C THR A 47 9.92 2.63 15.68
N ARG A 48 10.06 3.13 14.46
CA ARG A 48 9.83 4.54 14.20
C ARG A 48 8.35 4.71 13.85
N THR A 49 7.65 5.46 14.68
CA THR A 49 6.43 6.12 14.25
C THR A 49 6.88 7.08 13.15
N VAL A 50 6.44 6.85 11.92
CA VAL A 50 6.51 7.89 10.89
C VAL A 50 5.50 8.94 11.35
N THR A 51 5.92 9.74 12.35
CA THR A 51 5.21 10.97 12.68
C THR A 51 5.33 11.83 11.46
N GLY A 52 4.18 12.23 10.97
CA GLY A 52 3.96 12.88 9.72
C GLY A 52 5.14 13.65 9.18
N ILE A 53 5.41 13.43 7.93
CA ILE A 53 6.04 14.42 7.08
C ILE A 53 5.46 15.74 7.52
N PRO A 54 6.28 16.74 7.91
CA PRO A 54 5.75 18.04 8.29
C PRO A 54 4.87 18.49 7.14
N ALA A 55 3.62 18.61 7.44
CA ALA A 55 2.63 18.80 6.42
C ALA A 55 2.79 20.20 5.85
N SER A 56 3.09 20.28 4.61
CA SER A 56 2.66 21.38 3.75
C SER A 56 1.11 21.33 3.63
N GLY A 57 0.37 21.27 4.73
CA GLY A 57 -1.09 21.33 4.78
C GLY A 57 -1.85 20.13 4.21
N HIS A 58 -1.20 19.02 3.89
CA HIS A 58 -1.83 17.88 3.23
C HIS A 58 -2.40 16.86 4.21
N PRO A 59 -3.61 16.35 4.05
CA PRO A 59 -4.16 15.30 4.90
C PRO A 59 -3.36 14.01 4.70
N VAL A 60 -2.79 13.45 5.76
CA VAL A 60 -2.21 12.12 5.74
C VAL A 60 -3.34 11.10 5.72
N ALA A 61 -3.50 10.38 4.64
CA ALA A 61 -4.64 9.47 4.44
C ALA A 61 -4.56 8.20 5.29
N ALA A 62 -3.38 7.62 5.50
CA ALA A 62 -3.22 6.39 6.25
C ALA A 62 -2.21 6.55 7.38
N ARG A 63 -2.52 6.00 8.54
CA ARG A 63 -1.57 5.84 9.63
C ARG A 63 -0.93 4.46 9.54
N ILE A 64 0.38 4.46 9.45
CA ILE A 64 1.16 3.26 9.66
C ILE A 64 1.56 3.23 11.12
N VAL A 65 1.08 2.24 11.85
CA VAL A 65 1.39 2.04 13.27
C VAL A 65 2.44 0.95 13.35
N SER A 66 3.59 1.21 13.91
CA SER A 66 4.81 0.39 14.07
C SER A 66 4.81 -1.00 13.39
N GLU A 67 5.82 -1.35 12.61
CA GLU A 67 5.84 -2.57 11.80
C GLU A 67 6.93 -3.57 12.13
N PRO A 68 6.62 -4.88 12.05
CA PRO A 68 7.65 -5.86 11.86
C PRO A 68 8.29 -5.67 10.47
N ARG A 69 9.60 -5.74 10.41
CA ARG A 69 10.32 -5.69 9.14
C ARG A 69 9.89 -6.86 8.25
N SER A 70 9.37 -6.57 7.08
CA SER A 70 9.27 -7.55 6.02
C SER A 70 10.39 -7.25 5.02
N GLY A 71 11.28 -8.15 4.83
CA GLY A 71 12.48 -7.94 4.04
C GLY A 71 12.53 -8.80 2.80
N ALA A 72 11.40 -9.15 2.17
CA ALA A 72 11.46 -10.02 1.02
C ALA A 72 10.28 -9.82 0.08
N LEU A 73 10.52 -10.07 -1.19
CA LEU A 73 9.48 -10.19 -2.20
C LEU A 73 8.42 -11.22 -1.76
N GLN A 74 7.19 -10.97 -2.14
CA GLN A 74 6.06 -11.86 -1.89
C GLN A 74 6.40 -13.32 -2.25
N ALA A 75 6.12 -14.25 -1.35
CA ALA A 75 6.26 -15.67 -1.66
C ALA A 75 5.09 -16.14 -2.54
N PRO A 76 5.33 -16.90 -3.61
CA PRO A 76 4.25 -17.52 -4.37
C PRO A 76 3.41 -18.41 -3.47
N LEU A 77 2.10 -18.16 -3.40
CA LEU A 77 1.15 -18.98 -2.67
C LEU A 77 0.33 -19.82 -3.65
N SER A 78 0.28 -21.15 -3.42
CA SER A 78 -0.69 -21.97 -4.15
C SER A 78 -2.13 -21.54 -3.77
N PRO A 79 -3.11 -21.68 -4.67
CA PRO A 79 -4.52 -21.33 -4.37
C PRO A 79 -5.03 -22.01 -3.09
N THR A 80 -4.68 -23.27 -2.88
CA THR A 80 -5.04 -24.02 -1.66
C THR A 80 -4.41 -23.41 -0.41
N ARG A 81 -3.13 -23.04 -0.48
CA ARG A 81 -2.43 -22.41 0.66
C ARG A 81 -3.00 -21.04 0.96
N ARG A 82 -3.28 -20.23 -0.07
CA ARG A 82 -3.92 -18.92 0.07
C ARG A 82 -5.30 -19.06 0.73
N ALA A 83 -6.15 -19.96 0.25
CA ALA A 83 -7.45 -20.21 0.84
C ALA A 83 -7.37 -20.61 2.31
N ALA A 84 -6.44 -21.50 2.68
CA ALA A 84 -6.22 -21.92 4.07
C ALA A 84 -5.74 -20.74 4.96
N LEU A 85 -4.91 -19.84 4.44
CA LEU A 85 -4.48 -18.65 5.15
C LEU A 85 -5.63 -17.65 5.35
N VAL A 86 -6.47 -17.45 4.33
CA VAL A 86 -7.67 -16.62 4.42
C VAL A 86 -8.65 -17.19 5.44
N GLU A 87 -8.88 -18.51 5.45
CA GLU A 87 -9.72 -19.19 6.44
C GLU A 87 -9.16 -19.01 7.86
N SER A 88 -7.86 -19.22 8.04
CA SER A 88 -7.18 -19.01 9.32
C SER A 88 -7.29 -17.57 9.81
N ALA A 89 -7.11 -16.61 8.90
CA ALA A 89 -7.27 -15.18 9.18
C ALA A 89 -8.73 -14.85 9.54
N GLY A 90 -9.69 -15.49 8.88
CA GLY A 90 -11.12 -15.37 9.21
C GLY A 90 -11.43 -15.87 10.60
N ALA A 91 -10.87 -17.02 11.00
CA ALA A 91 -11.01 -17.56 12.35
C ALA A 91 -10.40 -16.63 13.42
N ALA A 92 -9.30 -15.94 13.10
CA ALA A 92 -8.62 -14.99 13.98
C ALA A 92 -9.21 -13.56 13.93
N ALA A 93 -10.19 -13.29 13.06
CA ALA A 93 -10.68 -11.94 12.78
C ALA A 93 -11.24 -11.22 14.02
N GLY A 94 -11.92 -11.95 14.91
CA GLY A 94 -12.45 -11.38 16.16
C GLY A 94 -11.36 -10.91 17.12
N ALA A 95 -10.32 -11.74 17.32
CA ALA A 95 -9.16 -11.38 18.15
C ALA A 95 -8.39 -10.21 17.53
N THR A 96 -8.26 -10.19 16.19
CA THR A 96 -7.63 -9.10 15.45
C THR A 96 -8.41 -7.79 15.61
N ALA A 97 -9.73 -7.82 15.49
CA ALA A 97 -10.58 -6.64 15.69
C ALA A 97 -10.42 -6.07 17.12
N LYS A 98 -10.42 -6.93 18.13
CA LYS A 98 -10.20 -6.53 19.52
C LYS A 98 -8.83 -5.87 19.74
N ARG A 99 -7.76 -6.48 19.18
CA ARG A 99 -6.40 -5.93 19.27
C ARG A 99 -6.27 -4.56 18.60
N LEU A 100 -7.01 -4.31 17.52
CA LEU A 100 -7.05 -3.03 16.81
C LEU A 100 -7.97 -1.99 17.47
N GLY A 101 -8.63 -2.34 18.57
CA GLY A 101 -9.52 -1.43 19.28
C GLY A 101 -10.81 -1.11 18.51
N LEU A 102 -11.25 -2.01 17.62
CA LEU A 102 -12.51 -1.81 16.90
C LEU A 102 -13.70 -1.92 17.86
N GLY A 103 -14.73 -1.13 17.59
CA GLY A 103 -15.92 -1.09 18.43
C GLY A 103 -16.67 -2.42 18.49
N ALA A 104 -17.45 -2.66 19.56
CA ALA A 104 -18.15 -3.93 19.80
C ALA A 104 -19.10 -4.35 18.65
N ARG A 105 -19.55 -3.40 17.83
CA ARG A 105 -20.41 -3.66 16.66
C ARG A 105 -19.64 -3.90 15.38
N GLU A 106 -18.32 -3.75 15.40
CA GLU A 106 -17.47 -3.91 14.23
C GLU A 106 -16.96 -5.35 14.13
N ARG A 107 -16.82 -5.85 12.91
CA ARG A 107 -16.23 -7.16 12.61
C ARG A 107 -15.33 -7.04 11.39
N LEU A 108 -14.34 -7.91 11.33
CA LEU A 108 -13.45 -8.06 10.19
C LEU A 108 -13.82 -9.30 9.39
N VAL A 109 -13.75 -9.18 8.07
CA VAL A 109 -13.93 -10.28 7.11
C VAL A 109 -12.65 -10.39 6.30
N ALA A 110 -11.91 -11.48 6.46
CA ALA A 110 -10.68 -11.72 5.70
C ALA A 110 -11.02 -11.93 4.22
N LYS A 111 -10.36 -11.19 3.34
CA LYS A 111 -10.57 -11.24 1.88
C LYS A 111 -9.39 -11.85 1.16
N ASP A 112 -8.19 -11.51 1.58
CA ASP A 112 -6.97 -11.95 0.94
C ASP A 112 -5.81 -12.02 1.93
N VAL A 113 -4.81 -12.85 1.59
CA VAL A 113 -3.54 -12.95 2.31
C VAL A 113 -2.39 -13.01 1.31
N ALA A 114 -1.44 -12.11 1.48
CA ALA A 114 -0.11 -12.21 0.89
C ALA A 114 0.88 -12.70 1.95
N GLN A 115 1.91 -13.45 1.57
CA GLN A 115 2.95 -13.90 2.48
C GLN A 115 4.32 -13.65 1.85
N ASP A 116 5.20 -13.02 2.60
CA ASP A 116 6.58 -12.81 2.22
C ASP A 116 7.42 -14.07 2.42
N ARG A 117 8.58 -14.13 1.77
CA ARG A 117 9.52 -15.27 1.91
C ARG A 117 10.04 -15.46 3.32
N ASP A 118 10.08 -14.39 4.11
CA ASP A 118 10.48 -14.43 5.53
C ASP A 118 9.34 -14.85 6.48
N GLY A 119 8.18 -15.22 5.93
CA GLY A 119 7.01 -15.68 6.67
C GLY A 119 6.07 -14.56 7.12
N THR A 120 6.40 -13.29 6.90
CA THR A 120 5.48 -12.17 7.19
C THR A 120 4.19 -12.35 6.39
N THR A 121 3.04 -12.20 7.04
CA THR A 121 1.73 -12.29 6.39
C THR A 121 1.05 -10.94 6.37
N HIS A 122 0.46 -10.59 5.24
CA HIS A 122 -0.32 -9.37 5.02
C HIS A 122 -1.75 -9.80 4.73
N THR A 123 -2.64 -9.58 5.68
CA THR A 123 -4.04 -9.98 5.56
C THR A 123 -4.90 -8.76 5.28
N ARG A 124 -5.58 -8.76 4.15
CA ARG A 124 -6.58 -7.74 3.80
C ARG A 124 -7.92 -8.11 4.41
N TYR A 125 -8.51 -7.17 5.10
CA TYR A 125 -9.83 -7.30 5.71
C TYR A 125 -10.80 -6.24 5.19
N GLU A 126 -12.00 -6.66 4.89
CA GLU A 126 -13.17 -5.78 4.86
C GLU A 126 -13.72 -5.62 6.29
N ARG A 127 -14.36 -4.50 6.53
CA ARG A 127 -14.94 -4.15 7.82
C ARG A 127 -16.46 -4.18 7.75
N THR A 128 -17.11 -4.70 8.75
CA THR A 128 -18.56 -4.59 8.89
C THR A 128 -18.91 -3.91 10.20
N TYR A 129 -20.06 -3.22 10.25
CA TYR A 129 -20.59 -2.59 11.45
C TYR A 129 -22.04 -3.03 11.68
N ALA A 130 -22.30 -3.71 12.79
CA ALA A 130 -23.59 -4.32 13.09
C ALA A 130 -24.14 -5.21 11.95
N GLY A 131 -23.24 -5.90 11.24
CA GLY A 131 -23.54 -6.75 10.09
C GLY A 131 -23.64 -6.03 8.73
N LEU A 132 -23.55 -4.70 8.70
CA LEU A 132 -23.54 -3.92 7.46
C LEU A 132 -22.10 -3.74 6.94
N PRO A 133 -21.87 -3.83 5.62
CA PRO A 133 -20.57 -3.49 5.05
C PRO A 133 -20.16 -2.05 5.37
N VAL A 134 -18.85 -1.82 5.61
CA VAL A 134 -18.28 -0.49 5.81
C VAL A 134 -17.44 -0.15 4.57
N LEU A 135 -18.00 0.65 3.69
CA LEU A 135 -17.29 1.13 2.50
C LEU A 135 -16.29 2.22 2.88
N GLY A 136 -15.04 2.07 2.42
CA GLY A 136 -13.92 2.92 2.84
C GLY A 136 -13.47 2.64 4.29
N GLY A 137 -13.69 1.43 4.79
CA GLY A 137 -13.25 0.98 6.11
C GLY A 137 -12.31 -0.21 6.09
N ASP A 138 -11.85 -0.61 4.91
CA ASP A 138 -10.93 -1.72 4.72
C ASP A 138 -9.56 -1.46 5.38
N LEU A 139 -8.83 -2.54 5.66
CA LEU A 139 -7.52 -2.47 6.28
C LEU A 139 -6.67 -3.69 5.94
N VAL A 140 -5.35 -3.52 6.03
CA VAL A 140 -4.38 -4.62 5.91
C VAL A 140 -3.64 -4.79 7.23
N VAL A 141 -3.65 -6.01 7.75
CA VAL A 141 -2.89 -6.38 8.96
C VAL A 141 -1.62 -7.08 8.54
N HIS A 142 -0.48 -6.54 8.93
CA HIS A 142 0.84 -7.11 8.70
C HIS A 142 1.27 -7.85 9.97
N LEU A 143 1.60 -9.13 9.88
CA LEU A 143 1.93 -9.99 11.02
C LEU A 143 3.25 -10.72 10.80
N LYS A 144 4.19 -10.54 11.72
CA LYS A 144 5.46 -11.30 11.79
C LYS A 144 5.76 -11.64 13.25
N ASP A 145 6.10 -12.89 13.53
CA ASP A 145 6.57 -13.35 14.85
C ASP A 145 5.70 -12.87 16.02
N GLY A 146 4.37 -12.85 15.82
CA GLY A 146 3.40 -12.40 16.81
C GLY A 146 3.24 -10.88 16.95
N ARG A 147 4.07 -10.08 16.28
CA ARG A 147 3.94 -8.61 16.19
C ARG A 147 3.09 -8.23 15.00
N SER A 148 2.22 -7.24 15.18
CA SER A 148 1.35 -6.79 14.10
C SER A 148 1.31 -5.29 13.97
N THR A 149 1.14 -4.83 12.73
CA THR A 149 0.89 -3.44 12.37
C THR A 149 -0.26 -3.37 11.38
N VAL A 150 -0.78 -2.19 11.11
CA VAL A 150 -1.96 -2.04 10.26
C VAL A 150 -1.84 -0.84 9.32
N SER A 151 -2.27 -1.04 8.08
CA SER A 151 -2.61 0.04 7.13
C SER A 151 -4.14 0.10 7.04
N GLU A 152 -4.73 1.26 7.25
CA GLU A 152 -6.19 1.39 7.35
C GLU A 152 -6.73 2.60 6.58
N ALA A 153 -7.84 2.42 5.87
CA ALA A 153 -8.54 3.48 5.14
C ALA A 153 -9.27 4.45 6.09
N HIS A 154 -9.77 3.97 7.23
CA HIS A 154 -10.46 4.77 8.24
C HIS A 154 -9.94 4.46 9.65
N ARG A 155 -9.38 5.47 10.32
CA ARG A 155 -8.63 5.33 11.59
C ARG A 155 -9.46 5.14 12.84
N ALA A 156 -10.64 5.77 12.87
CA ALA A 156 -11.46 5.76 14.07
C ALA A 156 -12.34 4.52 14.13
N ALA A 157 -12.79 4.17 15.33
CA ALA A 157 -13.90 3.25 15.49
C ALA A 157 -15.13 3.76 14.71
N VAL A 158 -15.72 2.91 13.90
CA VAL A 158 -16.89 3.27 13.11
C VAL A 158 -18.09 3.36 14.03
N THR A 159 -18.72 4.53 14.09
CA THR A 159 -19.95 4.74 14.84
C THR A 159 -20.96 5.51 14.00
N VAL A 160 -22.19 5.01 13.96
CA VAL A 160 -23.33 5.69 13.37
C VAL A 160 -24.45 5.78 14.40
N PRO A 161 -25.24 6.89 14.42
CA PRO A 161 -26.28 7.09 15.43
C PRO A 161 -27.37 6.00 15.41
N SER A 162 -27.62 5.41 14.26
CA SER A 162 -28.61 4.34 14.06
C SER A 162 -28.21 3.46 12.88
N VAL A 163 -28.53 2.16 12.93
CA VAL A 163 -28.49 1.23 11.79
C VAL A 163 -29.87 1.04 11.15
N ARG A 164 -30.88 1.78 11.60
CA ARG A 164 -32.18 1.82 10.96
C ARG A 164 -32.23 3.02 10.01
N PRO A 165 -32.50 2.81 8.73
CA PRO A 165 -32.58 3.90 7.76
C PRO A 165 -33.80 4.78 8.01
N GLY A 166 -33.63 6.11 7.87
CA GLY A 166 -34.71 7.08 7.92
C GLY A 166 -35.48 7.18 6.59
N ILE A 167 -34.87 6.74 5.48
CA ILE A 167 -35.54 6.69 4.17
C ILE A 167 -35.58 5.22 3.67
N PRO A 168 -36.66 4.81 3.00
CA PRO A 168 -36.75 3.48 2.39
C PRO A 168 -35.75 3.30 1.23
N ALA A 169 -35.35 2.04 0.95
CA ALA A 169 -34.47 1.68 -0.18
C ALA A 169 -35.00 2.20 -1.52
N GLY A 170 -36.29 2.07 -1.78
CA GLY A 170 -36.88 2.56 -3.05
C GLY A 170 -36.76 4.08 -3.23
N VAL A 171 -36.75 4.85 -2.15
CA VAL A 171 -36.48 6.31 -2.21
C VAL A 171 -35.01 6.56 -2.55
N ALA A 172 -34.10 5.77 -2.00
CA ALA A 172 -32.68 5.86 -2.33
C ALA A 172 -32.42 5.49 -3.80
N ALA A 173 -33.01 4.40 -4.29
CA ALA A 173 -32.95 4.00 -5.71
C ALA A 173 -33.45 5.12 -6.67
N ALA A 174 -34.60 5.71 -6.34
CA ALA A 174 -35.13 6.82 -7.15
C ALA A 174 -34.21 8.05 -7.18
N LYS A 175 -33.57 8.36 -6.04
CA LYS A 175 -32.57 9.42 -5.93
C LYS A 175 -31.30 9.09 -6.72
N ALA A 176 -30.82 7.85 -6.66
CA ALA A 176 -29.65 7.38 -7.41
C ALA A 176 -29.90 7.48 -8.92
N LEU A 177 -31.08 7.07 -9.41
CA LEU A 177 -31.47 7.26 -10.81
C LEU A 177 -31.51 8.75 -11.20
N ALA A 178 -31.93 9.64 -10.31
CA ALA A 178 -31.89 11.08 -10.58
C ALA A 178 -30.43 11.61 -10.65
N VAL A 179 -29.52 11.08 -9.83
CA VAL A 179 -28.09 11.40 -9.87
C VAL A 179 -27.49 10.91 -11.18
N SER A 180 -27.77 9.67 -11.61
CA SER A 180 -27.32 9.11 -12.88
C SER A 180 -27.75 9.96 -14.08
N ARG A 181 -29.02 10.34 -14.13
CA ARG A 181 -29.54 11.24 -15.19
C ARG A 181 -28.88 12.60 -15.19
N LYS A 182 -28.59 13.17 -14.00
CA LYS A 182 -27.86 14.44 -13.87
C LYS A 182 -26.40 14.29 -14.32
N ALA A 183 -25.81 13.12 -14.18
CA ALA A 183 -24.51 12.77 -14.72
C ALA A 183 -24.53 12.48 -16.22
N ALA A 184 -25.72 12.61 -16.87
CA ALA A 184 -25.96 12.37 -18.27
C ALA A 184 -25.75 10.91 -18.71
N VAL A 185 -25.87 9.96 -17.77
CA VAL A 185 -25.95 8.53 -18.09
C VAL A 185 -27.32 8.24 -18.71
N THR A 186 -27.32 7.69 -19.91
CA THR A 186 -28.52 7.29 -20.65
C THR A 186 -28.90 5.83 -20.33
N ARG A 187 -30.10 5.40 -20.68
CA ARG A 187 -30.60 4.04 -20.41
C ARG A 187 -30.45 3.61 -18.94
N SER A 188 -30.40 4.57 -18.01
CA SER A 188 -30.17 4.32 -16.59
C SER A 188 -31.23 3.41 -16.00
N ARG A 189 -30.81 2.33 -15.38
CA ARG A 189 -31.65 1.39 -14.61
C ARG A 189 -30.92 1.00 -13.32
N ALA A 190 -31.66 0.71 -12.25
CA ALA A 190 -31.05 0.17 -11.04
C ALA A 190 -30.63 -1.29 -11.29
N ASP A 191 -29.40 -1.63 -10.91
CA ASP A 191 -28.94 -3.01 -10.82
C ASP A 191 -29.27 -3.56 -9.43
N GLY A 192 -30.39 -4.27 -9.35
CA GLY A 192 -30.87 -4.82 -8.09
C GLY A 192 -31.45 -3.78 -7.10
N ALA A 193 -31.63 -4.23 -5.86
CA ALA A 193 -32.10 -3.40 -4.77
C ALA A 193 -30.92 -2.71 -4.06
N PRO A 194 -31.09 -1.44 -3.62
CA PRO A 194 -30.07 -0.77 -2.83
C PRO A 194 -29.69 -1.56 -1.60
N ARG A 195 -28.40 -1.69 -1.31
CA ARG A 195 -27.92 -2.32 -0.09
C ARG A 195 -27.63 -1.27 0.99
N LEU A 196 -27.95 -1.62 2.24
CA LEU A 196 -27.64 -0.76 3.37
C LEU A 196 -26.17 -0.97 3.78
N VAL A 197 -25.42 0.13 3.88
CA VAL A 197 -23.98 0.15 4.18
C VAL A 197 -23.66 1.24 5.20
N VAL A 198 -22.47 1.20 5.75
CA VAL A 198 -21.88 2.36 6.43
C VAL A 198 -20.83 2.96 5.49
N TRP A 199 -21.01 4.20 5.09
CA TRP A 199 -20.04 4.95 4.29
C TRP A 199 -19.05 5.64 5.21
N ALA A 200 -17.78 5.20 5.19
CA ALA A 200 -16.72 5.69 6.07
C ALA A 200 -15.61 6.48 5.33
N ALA A 201 -15.63 6.51 3.99
CA ALA A 201 -14.65 7.28 3.21
C ALA A 201 -14.87 8.80 3.25
N GLY A 202 -15.96 9.27 3.87
CA GLY A 202 -16.22 10.69 4.12
C GLY A 202 -15.57 11.19 5.42
N THR A 203 -15.82 12.46 5.76
CA THR A 203 -15.28 13.09 6.98
C THR A 203 -15.75 12.44 8.29
N ARG A 204 -16.88 11.75 8.25
CA ARG A 204 -17.43 10.95 9.34
C ARG A 204 -18.26 9.80 8.78
N PRO A 205 -18.28 8.64 9.47
CA PRO A 205 -19.14 7.52 9.08
C PRO A 205 -20.61 7.89 9.12
N VAL A 206 -21.35 7.50 8.09
CA VAL A 206 -22.81 7.68 8.00
C VAL A 206 -23.47 6.38 7.55
N LEU A 207 -24.67 6.11 8.06
CA LEU A 207 -25.51 5.06 7.48
C LEU A 207 -25.97 5.50 6.09
N ALA A 208 -25.80 4.66 5.09
CA ALA A 208 -26.10 5.01 3.71
C ALA A 208 -26.75 3.85 2.95
N TRP A 209 -27.48 4.17 1.91
CA TRP A 209 -27.87 3.25 0.88
C TRP A 209 -26.86 3.35 -0.26
N GLU A 210 -26.28 2.24 -0.67
CA GLU A 210 -25.57 2.11 -1.93
C GLU A 210 -26.53 1.60 -2.98
N SER A 211 -26.63 2.32 -4.08
CA SER A 211 -27.42 1.95 -5.24
C SER A 211 -26.47 1.88 -6.43
N VAL A 212 -26.49 0.78 -7.15
CA VAL A 212 -25.77 0.61 -8.42
C VAL A 212 -26.75 0.91 -9.55
N ILE A 213 -26.35 1.77 -10.47
CA ILE A 213 -27.16 2.21 -11.61
C ILE A 213 -26.40 1.89 -12.89
N ASP A 214 -26.86 0.86 -13.59
CA ASP A 214 -26.41 0.58 -14.95
C ASP A 214 -26.88 1.64 -15.92
N GLY A 215 -26.11 1.84 -16.97
CA GLY A 215 -26.48 2.77 -18.03
C GLY A 215 -25.43 2.84 -19.12
N VAL A 216 -25.45 3.95 -19.85
CA VAL A 216 -24.48 4.28 -20.90
C VAL A 216 -24.07 5.73 -20.72
N GLN A 217 -22.79 6.01 -20.61
CA GLN A 217 -22.20 7.35 -20.52
C GLN A 217 -22.35 8.11 -21.85
N ARG A 218 -21.96 9.38 -21.88
CA ARG A 218 -22.13 10.22 -23.08
C ARG A 218 -21.30 9.77 -24.27
N ASP A 219 -20.15 9.17 -24.02
CA ASP A 219 -19.22 8.65 -25.00
C ASP A 219 -19.58 7.25 -25.50
N GLY A 220 -20.61 6.60 -24.95
CA GLY A 220 -21.03 5.25 -25.27
C GLY A 220 -20.53 4.19 -24.31
N THR A 221 -19.63 4.53 -23.38
CA THR A 221 -19.13 3.60 -22.35
C THR A 221 -20.27 3.08 -21.49
N PRO A 222 -20.32 1.80 -21.12
CA PRO A 222 -21.20 1.34 -20.05
C PRO A 222 -20.99 2.13 -18.77
N SER A 223 -22.01 2.25 -17.97
CA SER A 223 -21.96 2.86 -16.66
C SER A 223 -22.44 1.87 -15.62
N GLU A 224 -21.68 1.70 -14.57
CA GLU A 224 -22.05 1.01 -13.33
C GLU A 224 -21.91 2.03 -12.20
N LEU A 225 -22.79 3.05 -12.22
CA LEU A 225 -22.67 4.19 -11.32
C LEU A 225 -23.12 3.82 -9.91
N HIS A 226 -22.17 3.76 -8.99
CA HIS A 226 -22.43 3.63 -7.56
C HIS A 226 -22.83 4.97 -6.96
N VAL A 227 -24.00 5.02 -6.34
CA VAL A 227 -24.51 6.23 -5.68
C VAL A 227 -24.73 5.93 -4.20
N ILE A 228 -23.96 6.60 -3.36
CA ILE A 228 -24.04 6.52 -1.91
C ILE A 228 -25.00 7.59 -1.41
N THR A 229 -26.15 7.18 -0.91
CA THR A 229 -27.19 8.07 -0.39
C THR A 229 -27.26 7.95 1.12
N ASP A 230 -27.06 9.06 1.85
CA ASP A 230 -27.23 9.08 3.30
C ASP A 230 -28.63 8.58 3.66
N ALA A 231 -28.68 7.49 4.42
CA ALA A 231 -29.90 6.78 4.72
C ALA A 231 -30.82 7.53 5.70
N THR A 232 -30.37 8.60 6.33
CA THR A 232 -31.13 9.44 7.25
C THR A 232 -31.70 10.65 6.51
N SER A 233 -30.83 11.40 5.81
CA SER A 233 -31.20 12.67 5.18
C SER A 233 -31.65 12.53 3.73
N GLY A 234 -31.29 11.44 3.06
CA GLY A 234 -31.52 11.21 1.65
C GLY A 234 -30.66 12.11 0.74
N LYS A 235 -29.60 12.72 1.26
CA LYS A 235 -28.62 13.46 0.45
C LYS A 235 -27.60 12.49 -0.15
N THR A 236 -27.12 12.78 -1.35
CA THR A 236 -26.00 12.05 -1.93
C THR A 236 -24.74 12.35 -1.10
N ALA A 237 -24.16 11.32 -0.51
CA ALA A 237 -22.92 11.40 0.24
C ALA A 237 -21.71 11.25 -0.68
N SER A 238 -21.79 10.38 -1.68
CA SER A 238 -20.75 10.17 -2.71
C SER A 238 -21.35 9.53 -3.95
N ARG A 239 -20.58 9.54 -5.01
CA ARG A 239 -20.81 8.72 -6.20
C ARG A 239 -19.48 8.43 -6.88
N TYR A 240 -19.36 7.28 -7.50
CA TYR A 240 -18.21 6.89 -8.31
C TYR A 240 -18.66 5.93 -9.40
N GLU A 241 -17.89 5.88 -10.50
CA GLU A 241 -18.12 4.95 -11.62
C GLU A 241 -17.42 3.62 -11.30
N GLY A 242 -18.09 2.50 -11.51
CA GLY A 242 -17.53 1.16 -11.32
C GLY A 242 -16.95 0.56 -12.60
N VAL A 243 -17.31 1.12 -13.77
CA VAL A 243 -16.66 0.78 -15.04
C VAL A 243 -15.40 1.62 -15.16
N GLU A 244 -14.26 0.98 -15.15
CA GLU A 244 -12.96 1.61 -15.30
C GLU A 244 -12.60 1.67 -16.78
N THR A 245 -12.17 2.84 -17.29
CA THR A 245 -11.87 3.07 -18.71
C THR A 245 -10.39 3.40 -18.88
N GLY A 246 -9.73 2.72 -19.78
CA GLY A 246 -8.39 3.03 -20.26
C GLY A 246 -8.43 3.70 -21.64
N THR A 247 -7.31 4.16 -22.09
CA THR A 247 -7.23 4.88 -23.37
C THR A 247 -6.22 4.22 -24.29
N GLY A 248 -6.60 4.01 -25.56
CA GLY A 248 -5.67 3.57 -26.57
C GLY A 248 -6.23 2.86 -27.81
N THR A 249 -5.45 2.62 -28.88
CA THR A 249 -5.76 1.97 -30.15
C THR A 249 -4.67 1.03 -30.60
N GLY A 250 -4.95 -0.09 -31.30
CA GLY A 250 -3.96 -1.06 -31.67
C GLY A 250 -3.96 -1.67 -33.05
N GLN A 251 -3.17 -2.60 -33.39
CA GLN A 251 -2.71 -3.58 -34.37
C GLN A 251 -1.16 -3.60 -34.40
N TYR A 252 -0.59 -3.89 -33.24
CA TYR A 252 0.77 -3.39 -33.00
C TYR A 252 1.73 -4.43 -32.46
N VAL A 253 1.26 -5.60 -32.02
CA VAL A 253 2.16 -6.65 -31.50
C VAL A 253 2.98 -7.34 -32.61
N GLY A 254 2.64 -7.11 -33.87
CA GLY A 254 3.29 -7.79 -34.98
C GLY A 254 2.98 -9.29 -35.00
N THR A 255 3.90 -10.11 -35.52
CA THR A 255 3.73 -11.58 -35.51
C THR A 255 4.20 -12.14 -34.17
N VAL A 256 3.27 -12.68 -33.36
CA VAL A 256 3.50 -13.21 -32.04
C VAL A 256 2.96 -14.64 -31.91
N PRO A 257 3.54 -15.48 -31.04
CA PRO A 257 2.96 -16.77 -30.69
C PRO A 257 1.67 -16.58 -29.88
N LEU A 258 0.68 -17.44 -30.11
CA LEU A 258 -0.57 -17.48 -29.37
C LEU A 258 -0.81 -18.88 -28.80
N SER A 259 -1.27 -18.97 -27.57
CA SER A 259 -1.84 -20.19 -27.04
C SER A 259 -3.30 -20.27 -27.48
N THR A 260 -3.67 -21.34 -28.18
CA THR A 260 -5.00 -21.58 -28.74
C THR A 260 -5.50 -22.97 -28.37
N THR A 261 -6.80 -23.21 -28.49
CA THR A 261 -7.38 -24.50 -28.14
C THR A 261 -8.07 -25.14 -29.37
N PRO A 262 -7.67 -26.36 -29.78
CA PRO A 262 -8.36 -27.09 -30.85
C PRO A 262 -9.84 -27.37 -30.51
N SER A 263 -10.73 -27.22 -31.50
CA SER A 263 -12.17 -27.47 -31.37
C SER A 263 -12.73 -28.10 -32.64
N GLY A 264 -12.77 -29.42 -32.71
CA GLY A 264 -13.17 -30.16 -33.89
C GLY A 264 -12.18 -29.99 -35.05
N SER A 265 -12.60 -29.38 -36.16
CA SER A 265 -11.75 -29.05 -37.30
C SER A 265 -11.27 -27.62 -37.32
N SER A 266 -11.49 -26.86 -36.24
CA SER A 266 -11.09 -25.46 -36.09
C SER A 266 -10.36 -25.24 -34.77
N TYR A 267 -9.87 -24.04 -34.57
CA TYR A 267 -9.20 -23.56 -33.36
C TYR A 267 -10.03 -22.44 -32.73
N GLN A 268 -9.89 -22.27 -31.44
CA GLN A 268 -10.52 -21.21 -30.64
C GLN A 268 -9.47 -20.33 -29.99
N LEU A 269 -9.70 -19.03 -29.95
CA LEU A 269 -8.83 -18.10 -29.25
C LEU A 269 -9.08 -18.20 -27.73
N VAL A 270 -8.63 -19.33 -27.19
CA VAL A 270 -8.70 -19.72 -25.78
C VAL A 270 -7.30 -20.10 -25.33
N ASP A 271 -6.73 -19.34 -24.43
CA ASP A 271 -5.38 -19.53 -23.91
C ASP A 271 -5.38 -20.57 -22.79
N GLY A 272 -5.02 -21.80 -23.14
CA GLY A 272 -4.95 -22.93 -22.21
C GLY A 272 -3.83 -22.80 -21.17
N ASP A 273 -2.78 -22.07 -21.47
CA ASP A 273 -1.61 -21.89 -20.59
C ASP A 273 -1.90 -20.88 -19.47
N ARG A 274 -2.86 -19.96 -19.71
CA ARG A 274 -3.26 -18.92 -18.76
C ARG A 274 -4.72 -19.09 -18.34
N ALA A 275 -5.00 -20.27 -17.79
CA ALA A 275 -6.28 -20.65 -17.19
C ALA A 275 -7.50 -20.57 -18.11
N GLY A 276 -7.29 -20.62 -19.43
CA GLY A 276 -8.35 -20.60 -20.42
C GLY A 276 -8.94 -19.21 -20.67
N HIS A 277 -8.09 -18.17 -20.64
CA HIS A 277 -8.50 -16.84 -21.09
C HIS A 277 -9.13 -16.90 -22.47
N ARG A 278 -10.24 -16.21 -22.69
CA ARG A 278 -11.01 -16.23 -23.93
C ARG A 278 -11.11 -14.85 -24.53
N THR A 279 -10.99 -14.77 -25.85
CA THR A 279 -11.16 -13.52 -26.60
C THR A 279 -12.37 -13.63 -27.52
N TYR A 280 -13.29 -12.67 -27.39
CA TYR A 280 -14.56 -12.63 -28.08
C TYR A 280 -14.69 -11.44 -29.01
N ASP A 281 -15.42 -11.61 -30.10
CA ASP A 281 -15.85 -10.58 -31.02
C ASP A 281 -17.26 -10.11 -30.67
N LEU A 282 -17.43 -8.85 -30.32
CA LEU A 282 -18.74 -8.23 -30.08
C LEU A 282 -19.46 -7.78 -31.35
N ASN A 283 -18.77 -7.79 -32.49
CA ASN A 283 -19.30 -7.38 -33.78
C ASN A 283 -20.04 -6.04 -33.71
N GLN A 284 -19.43 -5.03 -33.08
CA GLN A 284 -19.97 -3.69 -32.81
C GLN A 284 -21.19 -3.68 -31.86
N GLY A 285 -21.48 -4.80 -31.21
CA GLY A 285 -22.47 -4.87 -30.14
C GLY A 285 -21.95 -4.18 -28.86
N THR A 286 -22.90 -3.73 -28.02
CA THR A 286 -22.58 -3.04 -26.74
C THR A 286 -23.02 -3.84 -25.51
N SER A 287 -23.33 -5.13 -25.68
CA SER A 287 -23.78 -6.00 -24.61
C SER A 287 -23.51 -7.47 -24.90
N GLY A 288 -23.57 -8.30 -23.87
CA GLY A 288 -23.28 -9.73 -23.97
C GLY A 288 -21.79 -10.05 -24.00
N THR A 289 -21.49 -11.33 -24.18
CA THR A 289 -20.08 -11.81 -24.21
C THR A 289 -19.46 -11.70 -25.60
N GLY A 290 -20.29 -11.69 -26.65
CA GLY A 290 -19.83 -11.77 -28.05
C GLY A 290 -19.68 -13.21 -28.55
N THR A 291 -19.12 -13.35 -29.76
CA THR A 291 -18.79 -14.63 -30.37
C THR A 291 -17.33 -14.94 -30.12
N LEU A 292 -17.03 -16.14 -29.62
CA LEU A 292 -15.62 -16.57 -29.44
C LEU A 292 -14.93 -16.58 -30.81
N PHE A 293 -13.75 -15.97 -30.90
CA PHE A 293 -12.96 -16.01 -32.10
C PHE A 293 -12.58 -17.47 -32.43
N THR A 294 -12.79 -17.86 -33.69
CA THR A 294 -12.47 -19.20 -34.23
C THR A 294 -11.72 -19.04 -35.55
N ASP A 295 -10.81 -19.97 -35.79
CA ASP A 295 -10.04 -20.06 -37.04
C ASP A 295 -9.92 -21.50 -37.51
N ASP A 296 -9.78 -21.75 -38.81
CA ASP A 296 -9.74 -23.08 -39.39
C ASP A 296 -8.33 -23.65 -39.61
N ASN A 297 -7.29 -22.80 -39.50
CA ASN A 297 -5.93 -23.20 -39.80
C ASN A 297 -4.89 -22.77 -38.70
N ASP A 298 -5.38 -22.22 -37.58
CA ASP A 298 -4.58 -21.70 -36.46
C ASP A 298 -3.63 -20.55 -36.84
N VAL A 299 -3.94 -19.80 -37.90
CA VAL A 299 -3.21 -18.63 -38.37
C VAL A 299 -4.10 -17.40 -38.22
N TRP A 300 -3.98 -16.70 -37.11
CA TRP A 300 -4.87 -15.65 -36.63
C TRP A 300 -4.50 -14.28 -37.15
N GLY A 301 -5.43 -13.59 -37.74
CA GLY A 301 -5.24 -12.24 -38.20
C GLY A 301 -4.26 -12.12 -39.38
N SER A 302 -4.29 -10.98 -40.01
CA SER A 302 -3.42 -10.67 -41.17
C SER A 302 -2.55 -9.41 -40.94
N GLY A 303 -2.64 -8.79 -39.79
CA GLY A 303 -2.06 -7.48 -39.49
C GLY A 303 -2.81 -6.32 -40.18
N ALA A 304 -3.88 -6.60 -40.94
CA ALA A 304 -4.68 -5.59 -41.58
C ALA A 304 -5.89 -5.19 -40.73
N GLN A 305 -6.22 -3.92 -40.70
CA GLN A 305 -7.38 -3.35 -39.98
C GLN A 305 -8.72 -3.94 -40.44
N SER A 306 -8.80 -4.38 -41.70
CA SER A 306 -10.02 -4.97 -42.25
C SER A 306 -10.27 -6.41 -41.77
N ASP A 307 -9.30 -7.02 -41.16
CA ASP A 307 -9.37 -8.36 -40.60
C ASP A 307 -9.65 -8.30 -39.08
N ARG A 308 -10.82 -8.73 -38.69
CA ARG A 308 -11.28 -8.68 -37.31
C ARG A 308 -10.45 -9.55 -36.38
N GLN A 309 -9.84 -10.62 -36.86
CA GLN A 309 -8.96 -11.46 -36.06
C GLN A 309 -7.68 -10.72 -35.66
N THR A 310 -7.24 -9.71 -36.43
CA THR A 310 -6.06 -8.91 -36.12
C THR A 310 -6.19 -8.25 -34.75
N ALA A 311 -7.31 -7.62 -34.45
CA ALA A 311 -7.58 -7.08 -33.12
C ALA A 311 -7.71 -8.17 -32.06
N GLY A 312 -8.28 -9.34 -32.43
CA GLY A 312 -8.34 -10.51 -31.55
C GLY A 312 -6.96 -11.01 -31.14
N VAL A 313 -5.99 -11.01 -32.06
CA VAL A 313 -4.58 -11.37 -31.80
C VAL A 313 -3.95 -10.39 -30.78
N ASP A 314 -4.05 -9.09 -31.04
CA ASP A 314 -3.47 -8.06 -30.18
C ASP A 314 -4.01 -8.19 -28.74
N VAL A 315 -5.32 -8.35 -28.59
CA VAL A 315 -6.00 -8.48 -27.30
C VAL A 315 -5.59 -9.76 -26.56
N ALA A 316 -5.53 -10.90 -27.29
CA ALA A 316 -5.16 -12.17 -26.69
C ALA A 316 -3.70 -12.16 -26.23
N TYR A 317 -2.81 -11.63 -27.06
CA TYR A 317 -1.40 -11.50 -26.71
C TYR A 317 -1.19 -10.52 -25.55
N GLY A 318 -1.83 -9.35 -25.58
CA GLY A 318 -1.71 -8.37 -24.52
C GLY A 318 -2.18 -8.92 -23.16
N ALA A 319 -3.27 -9.71 -23.15
CA ALA A 319 -3.73 -10.38 -21.94
C ALA A 319 -2.75 -11.47 -21.48
N ALA A 320 -2.15 -12.22 -22.41
CA ALA A 320 -1.14 -13.23 -22.11
C ALA A 320 0.14 -12.63 -21.52
N ALA A 321 0.69 -11.61 -22.17
CA ALA A 321 1.87 -10.86 -21.76
C ALA A 321 1.69 -10.26 -20.36
N THR A 322 0.54 -9.63 -20.11
CA THR A 322 0.23 -9.06 -18.81
C THR A 322 0.11 -10.11 -17.71
N TRP A 323 -0.53 -11.26 -18.01
CA TRP A 323 -0.61 -12.37 -17.08
C TRP A 323 0.78 -12.90 -16.72
N ASP A 324 1.64 -13.10 -17.74
CA ASP A 324 2.99 -13.62 -17.55
C ASP A 324 3.86 -12.63 -16.78
N TYR A 325 3.81 -11.35 -17.10
CA TYR A 325 4.51 -10.32 -16.34
C TYR A 325 4.18 -10.40 -14.84
N TYR A 326 2.89 -10.38 -14.47
CA TYR A 326 2.50 -10.45 -13.08
C TYR A 326 2.90 -11.78 -12.40
N LYS A 327 2.90 -12.87 -13.15
CA LYS A 327 3.28 -14.20 -12.67
C LYS A 327 4.78 -14.35 -12.50
N GLU A 328 5.56 -13.94 -13.49
CA GLU A 328 7.01 -14.09 -13.52
C GLU A 328 7.72 -13.12 -12.58
N VAL A 329 7.30 -11.86 -12.60
CA VAL A 329 7.95 -10.80 -11.82
C VAL A 329 7.48 -10.82 -10.36
N PHE A 330 6.19 -11.02 -10.11
CA PHE A 330 5.61 -10.90 -8.78
C PHE A 330 5.04 -12.21 -8.21
N GLY A 331 5.09 -13.31 -8.96
CA GLY A 331 4.50 -14.58 -8.56
C GLY A 331 2.97 -14.56 -8.47
N ARG A 332 2.33 -13.54 -9.09
CA ARG A 332 0.88 -13.37 -9.07
C ARG A 332 0.22 -14.24 -10.13
N ASN A 333 -0.65 -15.15 -9.72
CA ASN A 333 -1.31 -16.09 -10.60
C ASN A 333 -2.70 -15.56 -11.03
N GLY A 334 -2.72 -14.71 -12.06
CA GLY A 334 -3.93 -14.03 -12.57
C GLY A 334 -4.33 -12.80 -11.75
N ILE A 335 -5.37 -12.11 -12.23
CA ILE A 335 -5.84 -10.82 -11.68
C ILE A 335 -6.14 -10.90 -10.18
N ARG A 336 -6.84 -11.95 -9.73
CA ARG A 336 -7.19 -12.17 -8.31
C ARG A 336 -6.17 -13.00 -7.54
N ASN A 337 -5.06 -13.36 -8.18
CA ASN A 337 -4.07 -14.29 -7.62
C ASN A 337 -4.68 -15.66 -7.21
N ASP A 338 -5.72 -16.09 -7.91
CA ASP A 338 -6.48 -17.33 -7.66
C ASP A 338 -6.38 -18.33 -8.82
N GLY A 339 -5.65 -17.98 -9.88
CA GLY A 339 -5.48 -18.80 -11.07
C GLY A 339 -6.70 -18.80 -11.98
N VAL A 340 -7.64 -17.88 -11.81
CA VAL A 340 -8.82 -17.73 -12.66
C VAL A 340 -8.55 -16.65 -13.72
N ALA A 341 -8.76 -17.00 -14.98
CA ALA A 341 -8.64 -16.05 -16.08
C ALA A 341 -9.86 -15.12 -16.17
N ALA A 342 -9.62 -13.87 -16.51
CA ALA A 342 -10.63 -12.98 -17.07
C ALA A 342 -10.92 -13.38 -18.53
N TYR A 343 -11.75 -12.61 -19.24
CA TYR A 343 -11.89 -12.73 -20.69
C TYR A 343 -11.88 -11.34 -21.34
N SER A 344 -11.60 -11.31 -22.63
CA SER A 344 -11.52 -10.08 -23.42
C SER A 344 -12.59 -10.03 -24.50
N ARG A 345 -13.04 -8.82 -24.83
CA ARG A 345 -14.03 -8.55 -25.88
C ARG A 345 -13.51 -7.46 -26.80
N ALA A 346 -13.25 -7.78 -28.04
CA ALA A 346 -12.89 -6.82 -29.09
C ALA A 346 -14.13 -6.32 -29.84
N HIS A 347 -13.97 -5.25 -30.59
CA HIS A 347 -14.99 -4.68 -31.48
C HIS A 347 -16.27 -4.24 -30.76
N TYR A 348 -16.11 -3.55 -29.62
CA TYR A 348 -17.22 -3.00 -28.86
C TYR A 348 -17.73 -1.71 -29.51
N GLY A 349 -19.05 -1.66 -29.76
CA GLY A 349 -19.74 -0.49 -30.26
C GLY A 349 -19.39 -0.11 -31.69
N ASN A 350 -19.97 0.98 -32.17
CA ASN A 350 -19.70 1.55 -33.50
C ASN A 350 -19.05 2.92 -33.31
N ASN A 351 -17.87 3.14 -33.90
CA ASN A 351 -17.05 4.32 -33.66
C ASN A 351 -16.75 4.58 -32.17
N TYR A 352 -16.59 3.50 -31.40
CA TYR A 352 -16.32 3.63 -29.98
C TYR A 352 -14.81 3.80 -29.74
N VAL A 353 -14.46 4.98 -29.17
CA VAL A 353 -13.06 5.43 -29.01
C VAL A 353 -12.66 5.29 -27.55
N ASN A 354 -12.75 4.07 -27.01
CA ASN A 354 -12.27 3.76 -25.66
C ASN A 354 -12.11 2.25 -25.47
N ALA A 355 -11.37 1.87 -24.41
CA ALA A 355 -11.34 0.53 -23.85
C ALA A 355 -11.72 0.62 -22.37
N PHE A 356 -12.07 -0.49 -21.72
CA PHE A 356 -12.41 -0.49 -20.31
C PHE A 356 -12.35 -1.89 -19.67
N TRP A 357 -11.99 -1.92 -18.40
CA TRP A 357 -12.18 -3.03 -17.49
C TRP A 357 -13.55 -2.95 -16.82
N GLN A 358 -14.16 -4.09 -16.52
CA GLN A 358 -15.42 -4.14 -15.78
C GLN A 358 -15.43 -5.31 -14.79
N ASP A 359 -15.54 -4.98 -13.49
CA ASP A 359 -15.51 -5.96 -12.39
C ASP A 359 -16.69 -6.94 -12.43
N SER A 360 -17.88 -6.46 -12.81
CA SER A 360 -19.10 -7.28 -12.80
C SER A 360 -19.05 -8.46 -13.78
N CYS A 361 -18.39 -8.29 -14.92
CA CYS A 361 -18.16 -9.40 -15.86
C CYS A 361 -16.77 -10.04 -15.69
N PHE A 362 -15.87 -9.43 -14.92
CA PHE A 362 -14.48 -9.82 -14.81
C PHE A 362 -13.82 -9.88 -16.21
N CYS A 363 -13.91 -8.79 -16.95
CA CYS A 363 -13.51 -8.76 -18.35
C CYS A 363 -12.95 -7.40 -18.79
N MET A 364 -12.10 -7.43 -19.83
CA MET A 364 -11.65 -6.30 -20.62
C MET A 364 -12.52 -6.14 -21.86
N THR A 365 -12.69 -4.90 -22.34
CA THR A 365 -13.48 -4.58 -23.52
C THR A 365 -12.85 -3.45 -24.32
N TYR A 366 -12.72 -3.63 -25.63
CA TYR A 366 -12.00 -2.75 -26.53
C TYR A 366 -12.88 -2.31 -27.70
N GLY A 367 -12.93 -1.00 -27.95
CA GLY A 367 -13.56 -0.42 -29.13
C GLY A 367 -12.62 -0.38 -30.33
N ASP A 368 -13.17 -0.03 -31.49
CA ASP A 368 -12.45 0.04 -32.77
C ASP A 368 -11.99 1.45 -33.15
N GLY A 369 -12.14 2.41 -32.24
CA GLY A 369 -11.75 3.79 -32.49
C GLY A 369 -12.68 4.53 -33.49
N SER A 370 -12.31 5.74 -33.82
CA SER A 370 -13.03 6.55 -34.79
C SER A 370 -12.99 5.90 -36.18
N GLY A 371 -14.15 5.80 -36.83
CA GLY A 371 -14.27 5.14 -38.13
C GLY A 371 -14.16 3.62 -38.09
N ASN A 372 -14.06 3.00 -36.91
CA ASN A 372 -13.81 1.57 -36.69
C ASN A 372 -12.54 1.06 -37.41
N THR A 373 -11.51 1.87 -37.45
CA THR A 373 -10.27 1.57 -38.18
C THR A 373 -9.04 1.52 -37.29
N HIS A 374 -9.17 1.79 -35.99
CA HIS A 374 -8.09 1.83 -35.02
C HIS A 374 -8.52 1.13 -33.72
N PRO A 375 -8.55 -0.23 -33.70
CA PRO A 375 -8.89 -0.98 -32.50
C PRO A 375 -8.00 -0.58 -31.33
N LEU A 376 -8.58 -0.38 -30.14
CA LEU A 376 -7.85 0.03 -28.94
C LEU A 376 -7.22 -1.19 -28.26
N THR A 377 -6.30 -1.87 -28.96
CA THR A 377 -5.80 -3.19 -28.58
C THR A 377 -4.27 -3.27 -28.47
N ALA A 378 -3.59 -2.11 -28.40
CA ALA A 378 -2.14 -2.06 -28.18
C ALA A 378 -1.76 -2.75 -26.85
N LEU A 379 -0.49 -3.15 -26.73
CA LEU A 379 0.00 -3.89 -25.58
C LEU A 379 -0.20 -3.12 -24.27
N ASP A 380 0.16 -1.85 -24.27
CA ASP A 380 0.02 -0.93 -23.15
C ASP A 380 -1.45 -0.80 -22.72
N VAL A 381 -2.40 -0.72 -23.69
CA VAL A 381 -3.84 -0.66 -23.39
C VAL A 381 -4.34 -1.96 -22.77
N ALA A 382 -3.96 -3.10 -23.32
CA ALA A 382 -4.37 -4.39 -22.76
C ALA A 382 -3.83 -4.58 -21.32
N ALA A 383 -2.58 -4.15 -21.08
CA ALA A 383 -1.96 -4.19 -19.76
C ALA A 383 -2.60 -3.19 -18.80
N HIS A 384 -2.97 -2.00 -19.28
CA HIS A 384 -3.70 -0.98 -18.52
C HIS A 384 -5.03 -1.52 -18.01
N GLU A 385 -5.86 -2.06 -18.91
CA GLU A 385 -7.19 -2.59 -18.56
C GLU A 385 -7.11 -3.77 -17.58
N MET A 386 -6.19 -4.70 -17.82
CA MET A 386 -6.01 -5.84 -16.94
C MET A 386 -5.48 -5.40 -15.56
N SER A 387 -4.70 -4.33 -15.49
CA SER A 387 -4.17 -3.78 -14.25
C SER A 387 -5.24 -3.09 -13.39
N HIS A 388 -6.31 -2.54 -13.99
CA HIS A 388 -7.50 -2.13 -13.25
C HIS A 388 -8.08 -3.30 -12.45
N GLY A 389 -8.18 -4.48 -13.08
CA GLY A 389 -8.61 -5.70 -12.38
C GLY A 389 -7.68 -6.08 -11.23
N VAL A 390 -6.35 -5.92 -11.39
CA VAL A 390 -5.38 -6.15 -10.31
C VAL A 390 -5.57 -5.13 -9.20
N THR A 391 -5.79 -3.85 -9.52
CA THR A 391 -6.09 -2.79 -8.56
C THR A 391 -7.36 -3.10 -7.78
N ALA A 392 -8.44 -3.48 -8.44
CA ALA A 392 -9.70 -3.87 -7.80
C ALA A 392 -9.54 -5.09 -6.88
N ALA A 393 -8.71 -6.06 -7.27
CA ALA A 393 -8.42 -7.26 -6.48
C ALA A 393 -7.43 -7.02 -5.32
N THR A 394 -6.81 -5.85 -5.21
CA THR A 394 -5.79 -5.54 -4.20
C THR A 394 -6.18 -4.30 -3.38
N ALA A 395 -5.65 -3.13 -3.69
CA ALA A 395 -5.96 -1.89 -2.97
C ALA A 395 -7.41 -1.47 -3.14
N ASN A 396 -8.04 -1.83 -4.23
CA ASN A 396 -9.40 -1.45 -4.59
C ASN A 396 -9.60 0.07 -4.53
N LEU A 397 -8.65 0.81 -5.14
CA LEU A 397 -8.65 2.27 -5.14
C LEU A 397 -9.96 2.78 -5.74
N THR A 398 -10.71 3.56 -4.96
CA THR A 398 -12.00 4.12 -5.39
C THR A 398 -11.80 5.04 -6.59
N TYR A 399 -12.55 4.81 -7.67
CA TYR A 399 -12.39 5.48 -8.95
C TYR A 399 -12.98 6.91 -8.93
N SER A 400 -12.48 7.73 -8.01
CA SER A 400 -12.84 9.15 -7.91
C SER A 400 -11.81 9.91 -7.07
N GLY A 401 -11.66 11.22 -7.34
CA GLY A 401 -10.71 12.06 -6.61
C GLY A 401 -9.26 11.59 -6.78
N GLU A 402 -8.43 11.78 -5.76
CA GLU A 402 -7.02 11.38 -5.80
C GLU A 402 -6.83 9.85 -5.89
N SER A 403 -7.70 9.07 -5.23
CA SER A 403 -7.64 7.60 -5.33
C SER A 403 -7.95 7.11 -6.74
N GLY A 404 -8.85 7.81 -7.47
CA GLY A 404 -9.13 7.52 -8.86
C GLY A 404 -7.94 7.84 -9.77
N GLY A 405 -7.27 8.96 -9.55
CA GLY A 405 -6.04 9.28 -10.26
C GLY A 405 -4.91 8.27 -10.00
N LEU A 406 -4.79 7.75 -8.78
CA LEU A 406 -3.85 6.68 -8.44
C LEU A 406 -4.26 5.33 -9.04
N ASN A 407 -5.56 5.07 -9.22
CA ASN A 407 -6.06 3.88 -9.91
C ASN A 407 -5.63 3.91 -11.39
N GLU A 408 -5.87 5.01 -12.10
CA GLU A 408 -5.42 5.24 -13.48
C GLU A 408 -3.89 5.14 -13.61
N ALA A 409 -3.16 5.85 -12.73
CA ALA A 409 -1.71 5.81 -12.75
C ALA A 409 -1.16 4.39 -12.51
N THR A 410 -1.79 3.59 -11.66
CA THR A 410 -1.41 2.20 -11.45
C THR A 410 -1.50 1.40 -12.74
N SER A 411 -2.54 1.61 -13.53
CA SER A 411 -2.72 0.97 -14.83
C SER A 411 -1.67 1.43 -15.85
N ASP A 412 -1.38 2.73 -15.94
CA ASP A 412 -0.32 3.26 -16.81
C ASP A 412 1.08 2.77 -16.40
N ILE A 413 1.37 2.71 -15.10
CA ILE A 413 2.63 2.22 -14.56
C ILE A 413 2.89 0.76 -14.97
N PHE A 414 1.87 -0.09 -14.83
CA PHE A 414 2.02 -1.49 -15.21
C PHE A 414 1.93 -1.70 -16.73
N ALA A 415 1.26 -0.82 -17.47
CA ALA A 415 1.30 -0.81 -18.92
C ALA A 415 2.73 -0.62 -19.42
N ALA A 416 3.40 0.44 -19.00
CA ALA A 416 4.82 0.67 -19.34
C ALA A 416 5.71 -0.49 -18.86
N ALA A 417 5.50 -0.99 -17.62
CA ALA A 417 6.32 -2.09 -17.10
C ALA A 417 6.15 -3.40 -17.89
N VAL A 418 4.96 -3.70 -18.40
CA VAL A 418 4.71 -4.85 -19.29
C VAL A 418 5.40 -4.66 -20.62
N GLU A 419 5.35 -3.48 -21.23
CA GLU A 419 6.06 -3.20 -22.47
C GLU A 419 7.58 -3.39 -22.32
N PHE A 420 8.17 -2.84 -21.26
CA PHE A 420 9.61 -3.02 -20.99
C PHE A 420 9.97 -4.49 -20.74
N HIS A 421 9.07 -5.26 -20.18
CA HIS A 421 9.28 -6.69 -19.95
C HIS A 421 9.25 -7.48 -21.26
N GLU A 422 8.24 -7.22 -22.11
CA GLU A 422 8.05 -7.90 -23.40
C GLU A 422 9.07 -7.46 -24.45
N ASN A 423 9.45 -6.18 -24.46
CA ASN A 423 10.44 -5.59 -25.35
C ASN A 423 10.23 -5.96 -26.82
N LEU A 424 9.03 -5.75 -27.33
CA LEU A 424 8.65 -6.12 -28.70
C LEU A 424 9.37 -5.25 -29.74
N ALA A 425 9.80 -5.87 -30.83
CA ALA A 425 10.40 -5.13 -31.95
C ALA A 425 9.36 -4.27 -32.70
N ALA A 426 8.08 -4.64 -32.68
CA ALA A 426 6.98 -3.91 -33.29
C ALA A 426 6.50 -2.74 -32.43
N ASP A 427 6.68 -2.86 -31.10
CA ASP A 427 6.33 -1.89 -30.09
C ASP A 427 7.50 -1.72 -29.12
N VAL A 428 8.38 -0.78 -29.44
CA VAL A 428 9.62 -0.57 -28.67
C VAL A 428 9.23 0.13 -27.36
N PRO A 429 9.56 -0.47 -26.19
CA PRO A 429 9.06 0.02 -24.93
C PRO A 429 9.50 1.44 -24.61
N ASP A 430 8.58 2.23 -24.10
CA ASP A 430 8.82 3.62 -23.76
C ASP A 430 7.95 4.10 -22.56
N TYR A 431 7.84 5.39 -22.31
CA TYR A 431 7.04 5.99 -21.25
C TYR A 431 5.94 6.89 -21.81
N LEU A 432 5.49 6.60 -23.00
CA LEU A 432 4.32 7.19 -23.61
C LEU A 432 3.15 6.22 -23.40
N VAL A 433 1.94 6.72 -23.30
CA VAL A 433 0.74 5.89 -23.16
C VAL A 433 -0.12 6.08 -24.39
N GLY A 434 -0.42 5.01 -25.10
CA GLY A 434 -1.25 5.01 -26.28
C GLY A 434 -0.60 5.69 -27.49
N GLU A 435 0.72 5.64 -27.64
CA GLU A 435 1.44 6.28 -28.75
C GLU A 435 1.19 5.58 -30.10
N LYS A 436 0.95 4.25 -30.07
CA LYS A 436 0.60 3.51 -31.29
C LYS A 436 -0.81 3.79 -31.79
N ILE A 437 -1.65 4.30 -30.94
CA ILE A 437 -3.05 4.56 -31.18
C ILE A 437 -3.28 5.66 -32.18
N ASP A 438 -2.54 6.75 -32.01
CA ASP A 438 -2.81 8.02 -32.70
C ASP A 438 -4.31 8.39 -32.69
N ILE A 439 -4.95 8.26 -31.55
CA ILE A 439 -6.38 8.48 -31.37
C ILE A 439 -6.83 9.88 -31.83
N ARG A 440 -5.89 10.82 -31.86
CA ARG A 440 -6.11 12.21 -32.27
C ARG A 440 -5.73 12.46 -33.73
N GLY A 441 -5.18 11.46 -34.43
CA GLY A 441 -4.68 11.60 -35.81
C GLY A 441 -3.51 12.60 -35.94
N THR A 442 -2.74 12.79 -34.87
CA THR A 442 -1.66 13.81 -34.81
C THR A 442 -0.27 13.17 -34.58
N GLY A 443 -0.19 11.86 -34.44
CA GLY A 443 1.03 11.13 -34.06
C GLY A 443 1.44 11.37 -32.61
N ALA A 444 0.56 11.94 -31.76
CA ALA A 444 0.86 12.19 -30.36
C ALA A 444 0.24 11.08 -29.47
N PRO A 445 0.95 10.65 -28.42
CA PRO A 445 0.39 9.72 -27.45
C PRO A 445 -0.79 10.36 -26.69
N LEU A 446 -1.53 9.51 -26.00
CA LEU A 446 -2.59 9.98 -25.13
C LEU A 446 -2.03 10.68 -23.90
N ARG A 447 -1.03 10.09 -23.25
CA ARG A 447 -0.37 10.64 -22.06
C ARG A 447 1.16 10.51 -22.19
N TYR A 448 1.83 11.36 -21.44
CA TYR A 448 3.27 11.39 -21.29
C TYR A 448 3.63 11.18 -19.83
N MET A 449 4.45 10.18 -19.50
CA MET A 449 4.80 9.92 -18.10
C MET A 449 5.92 10.85 -17.60
N ASP A 450 6.82 11.31 -18.49
CA ASP A 450 7.93 12.21 -18.13
C ASP A 450 7.48 13.64 -17.80
N LYS A 451 6.47 14.11 -18.50
CA LYS A 451 5.91 15.45 -18.39
C LYS A 451 4.46 15.45 -18.83
N PRO A 452 3.55 15.02 -17.94
CA PRO A 452 2.15 14.83 -18.28
C PRO A 452 1.45 16.02 -18.93
N SER A 453 1.80 17.24 -18.53
CA SER A 453 1.20 18.47 -19.08
C SER A 453 1.36 18.66 -20.61
N ARG A 454 2.19 17.84 -21.27
CA ARG A 454 2.35 17.83 -22.73
C ARG A 454 1.07 17.44 -23.45
N ASP A 455 0.17 16.69 -22.81
CA ASP A 455 -1.15 16.34 -23.38
C ASP A 455 -2.16 17.51 -23.36
N GLY A 456 -1.83 18.59 -22.66
CA GLY A 456 -2.63 19.81 -22.54
C GLY A 456 -3.67 19.80 -21.40
N SER A 457 -3.82 18.71 -20.64
CA SER A 457 -4.85 18.54 -19.62
C SER A 457 -4.33 17.97 -18.30
N SER A 458 -3.40 17.03 -18.36
CA SER A 458 -2.81 16.40 -17.18
C SER A 458 -1.92 17.37 -16.38
N ARG A 459 -1.71 17.03 -15.09
CA ARG A 459 -0.85 17.79 -14.19
C ARG A 459 0.52 17.12 -14.07
N ASP A 460 1.60 17.93 -14.07
CA ASP A 460 2.96 17.41 -13.80
C ASP A 460 3.18 17.17 -12.31
N TYR A 461 2.53 17.97 -11.47
CA TYR A 461 2.76 18.02 -10.02
C TYR A 461 1.45 17.99 -9.26
N TRP A 462 1.53 17.47 -8.06
CA TRP A 462 0.43 17.49 -7.13
C TRP A 462 0.09 18.92 -6.66
N ASP A 463 -1.20 19.23 -6.63
CA ASP A 463 -1.77 20.37 -5.93
C ASP A 463 -3.13 20.01 -5.32
N SER A 464 -3.66 20.86 -4.44
CA SER A 464 -4.89 20.60 -3.69
C SER A 464 -6.17 20.54 -4.56
N SER A 465 -6.11 20.94 -5.82
CA SER A 465 -7.23 20.87 -6.77
C SER A 465 -7.31 19.51 -7.48
N LEU A 466 -6.26 18.68 -7.35
CA LEU A 466 -6.11 17.45 -8.12
C LEU A 466 -7.29 16.47 -7.94
N GLY A 467 -7.82 16.37 -6.72
CA GLY A 467 -9.00 15.53 -6.44
C GLY A 467 -10.32 16.03 -7.05
N GLY A 468 -10.33 17.18 -7.72
CA GLY A 468 -11.51 17.76 -8.35
C GLY A 468 -11.53 17.67 -9.87
N ILE A 469 -10.47 17.14 -10.50
CA ILE A 469 -10.38 16.95 -11.95
C ILE A 469 -10.62 15.50 -12.34
N ASP A 470 -10.80 15.26 -13.63
CA ASP A 470 -10.97 13.91 -14.18
C ASP A 470 -9.81 13.00 -13.81
N VAL A 471 -10.11 11.72 -13.52
CA VAL A 471 -9.13 10.74 -13.01
C VAL A 471 -7.99 10.48 -13.99
N HIS A 472 -8.28 10.52 -15.32
CA HIS A 472 -7.29 10.34 -16.37
C HIS A 472 -6.25 11.48 -16.42
N TYR A 473 -6.62 12.68 -15.94
CA TYR A 473 -5.69 13.82 -15.85
C TYR A 473 -5.07 13.97 -14.47
N SER A 474 -5.77 13.52 -13.42
CA SER A 474 -5.23 13.51 -12.06
C SER A 474 -4.26 12.34 -11.82
N SER A 475 -4.15 11.39 -12.73
CA SER A 475 -3.11 10.35 -12.77
C SER A 475 -1.71 10.92 -13.07
N GLY A 476 -1.64 12.05 -13.76
CA GLY A 476 -0.39 12.62 -14.27
C GLY A 476 0.74 12.70 -13.24
N PRO A 477 0.55 13.30 -12.03
CA PRO A 477 1.65 13.37 -11.07
C PRO A 477 2.20 12.01 -10.62
N ALA A 478 1.37 10.95 -10.56
CA ALA A 478 1.85 9.62 -10.20
C ALA A 478 2.58 8.93 -11.36
N ASN A 479 2.15 9.16 -12.61
CA ASN A 479 2.91 8.76 -13.80
C ASN A 479 4.28 9.45 -13.82
N HIS A 480 4.31 10.74 -13.52
CA HIS A 480 5.54 11.52 -13.43
C HIS A 480 6.47 11.02 -12.32
N PHE A 481 5.91 10.74 -11.13
CA PHE A 481 6.64 10.07 -10.05
C PHE A 481 7.30 8.78 -10.52
N PHE A 482 6.55 7.92 -11.22
CA PHE A 482 7.06 6.64 -11.68
C PHE A 482 8.16 6.80 -12.72
N TYR A 483 8.03 7.72 -13.68
CA TYR A 483 9.10 8.04 -14.62
C TYR A 483 10.35 8.54 -13.89
N LEU A 484 10.20 9.53 -13.01
CA LEU A 484 11.32 10.07 -12.22
C LEU A 484 12.01 9.00 -11.39
N LEU A 485 11.24 8.10 -10.78
CA LEU A 485 11.79 7.00 -10.01
C LEU A 485 12.51 5.97 -10.90
N SER A 486 11.97 5.69 -12.07
CA SER A 486 12.58 4.75 -13.02
C SER A 486 13.84 5.30 -13.66
N GLU A 487 13.76 6.49 -14.22
CA GLU A 487 14.76 7.04 -15.16
C GLU A 487 15.55 8.23 -14.60
N GLY A 488 15.01 8.91 -13.61
CA GLY A 488 15.57 10.16 -13.10
C GLY A 488 15.03 11.39 -13.81
N SER A 489 15.54 12.56 -13.42
CA SER A 489 15.11 13.87 -13.95
C SER A 489 16.02 14.39 -15.05
N GLY A 490 15.52 15.39 -15.81
CA GLY A 490 16.24 16.07 -16.88
C GLY A 490 16.20 15.35 -18.21
N ALA A 491 17.06 15.82 -19.14
CA ALA A 491 17.09 15.31 -20.50
C ALA A 491 17.69 13.90 -20.58
N LYS A 492 16.97 12.97 -21.19
CA LYS A 492 17.38 11.57 -21.37
C LYS A 492 16.74 10.98 -22.64
N THR A 493 17.43 10.04 -23.26
CA THR A 493 16.87 9.25 -24.36
C THR A 493 16.77 7.80 -23.91
N VAL A 494 15.57 7.23 -23.98
CA VAL A 494 15.27 5.83 -23.67
C VAL A 494 14.69 5.20 -24.92
N ASN A 495 15.31 4.13 -25.40
CA ASN A 495 14.88 3.37 -26.57
C ASN A 495 14.58 4.22 -27.82
N GLY A 496 15.29 5.34 -27.99
CA GLY A 496 15.13 6.25 -29.13
C GLY A 496 14.14 7.39 -28.91
N VAL A 497 13.37 7.39 -27.83
CA VAL A 497 12.47 8.47 -27.43
C VAL A 497 13.22 9.45 -26.52
N SER A 498 13.10 10.76 -26.83
CA SER A 498 13.72 11.81 -26.02
C SER A 498 12.75 12.38 -25.00
N TYR A 499 13.17 12.42 -23.75
CA TYR A 499 12.47 12.93 -22.59
C TYR A 499 13.21 14.12 -21.98
N ASP A 500 12.49 14.97 -21.25
CA ASP A 500 13.07 16.05 -20.44
C ASP A 500 12.17 16.28 -19.22
N SER A 501 12.34 15.43 -18.21
CA SER A 501 11.47 15.36 -17.04
C SER A 501 11.87 16.42 -16.01
N PRO A 502 11.00 17.40 -15.73
CA PRO A 502 11.29 18.46 -14.77
C PRO A 502 10.99 18.03 -13.33
N THR A 503 11.56 18.73 -12.36
CA THR A 503 11.26 18.57 -10.94
C THR A 503 10.65 19.87 -10.38
N ARG A 504 9.69 19.76 -9.47
CA ARG A 504 9.03 20.92 -8.88
C ARG A 504 9.94 21.74 -7.97
N ASP A 505 10.84 21.07 -7.26
CA ASP A 505 11.79 21.67 -6.33
C ASP A 505 13.11 22.11 -6.98
N GLY A 506 13.29 21.83 -8.28
CA GLY A 506 14.51 22.16 -9.04
C GLY A 506 15.72 21.31 -8.70
N LEU A 507 15.58 20.27 -7.86
CA LEU A 507 16.65 19.37 -7.50
C LEU A 507 16.60 18.08 -8.34
N PRO A 508 17.74 17.47 -8.68
CA PRO A 508 17.75 16.27 -9.50
C PRO A 508 17.18 15.05 -8.76
N VAL A 509 16.61 14.12 -9.51
CA VAL A 509 16.24 12.78 -9.07
C VAL A 509 17.12 11.76 -9.79
N THR A 510 17.63 10.79 -9.07
CA THR A 510 18.38 9.66 -9.63
C THR A 510 17.44 8.47 -9.81
N GLY A 511 17.35 7.97 -11.04
CA GLY A 511 16.52 6.79 -11.34
C GLY A 511 17.09 5.51 -10.76
N ILE A 512 16.21 4.56 -10.44
CA ILE A 512 16.55 3.25 -9.87
C ILE A 512 16.27 2.08 -10.83
N GLY A 513 15.82 2.37 -12.04
CA GLY A 513 15.38 1.40 -13.04
C GLY A 513 13.89 1.02 -12.88
N ILE A 514 13.25 0.75 -14.01
CA ILE A 514 11.81 0.46 -14.07
C ILE A 514 11.42 -0.78 -13.26
N GLU A 515 12.26 -1.82 -13.24
CA GLU A 515 11.99 -3.05 -12.50
C GLU A 515 11.87 -2.80 -10.99
N ASN A 516 12.81 -2.02 -10.42
CA ASN A 516 12.77 -1.65 -9.01
C ASN A 516 11.58 -0.72 -8.71
N ALA A 517 11.31 0.23 -9.59
CA ALA A 517 10.18 1.15 -9.44
C ALA A 517 8.84 0.39 -9.46
N ALA A 518 8.66 -0.53 -10.41
CA ALA A 518 7.47 -1.39 -10.50
C ALA A 518 7.33 -2.33 -9.29
N ALA A 519 8.43 -2.90 -8.79
CA ALA A 519 8.41 -3.75 -7.60
C ALA A 519 7.95 -2.97 -6.36
N ILE A 520 8.43 -1.74 -6.19
CA ILE A 520 8.02 -0.85 -5.09
C ILE A 520 6.53 -0.51 -5.21
N TRP A 521 6.06 -0.14 -6.42
CA TRP A 521 4.66 0.19 -6.64
C TRP A 521 3.74 -1.02 -6.38
N TYR A 522 4.10 -2.19 -6.93
CA TYR A 522 3.35 -3.43 -6.70
C TYR A 522 3.28 -3.79 -5.22
N ARG A 523 4.41 -3.72 -4.51
CA ARG A 523 4.47 -3.96 -3.07
C ARG A 523 3.58 -2.96 -2.30
N ALA A 524 3.61 -1.69 -2.66
CA ALA A 524 2.76 -0.67 -2.06
C ALA A 524 1.27 -0.95 -2.32
N LEU A 525 0.90 -1.24 -3.56
CA LEU A 525 -0.46 -1.52 -4.00
C LEU A 525 -1.06 -2.73 -3.27
N THR A 526 -0.30 -3.83 -3.21
CA THR A 526 -0.80 -5.11 -2.67
C THR A 526 -0.76 -5.18 -1.15
N THR A 527 0.05 -4.34 -0.49
CA THR A 527 0.37 -4.48 0.93
C THR A 527 -0.07 -3.29 1.78
N TYR A 528 0.05 -2.06 1.27
CA TYR A 528 -0.09 -0.85 2.08
C TYR A 528 -1.23 0.07 1.67
N MET A 529 -1.51 0.17 0.37
CA MET A 529 -2.60 1.01 -0.12
C MET A 529 -3.97 0.41 0.22
N THR A 530 -4.95 1.28 0.40
CA THR A 530 -6.36 0.97 0.68
C THR A 530 -7.24 1.73 -0.31
N SER A 531 -8.54 1.46 -0.31
CA SER A 531 -9.50 2.01 -1.27
C SER A 531 -9.56 3.56 -1.29
N THR A 532 -9.13 4.22 -0.23
CA THR A 532 -9.15 5.69 -0.12
C THR A 532 -7.76 6.32 -0.08
N THR A 533 -6.73 5.59 -0.47
CA THR A 533 -5.37 6.12 -0.51
C THR A 533 -5.30 7.31 -1.46
N ASN A 534 -4.80 8.43 -0.96
CA ASN A 534 -4.50 9.63 -1.72
C ASN A 534 -2.99 9.73 -2.01
N TYR A 535 -2.53 10.78 -2.67
CA TYR A 535 -1.12 10.96 -3.03
C TYR A 535 -0.16 10.95 -1.82
N ALA A 536 -0.54 11.60 -0.72
CA ALA A 536 0.25 11.56 0.51
C ALA A 536 0.33 10.14 1.10
N GLY A 537 -0.78 9.39 1.06
CA GLY A 537 -0.84 7.98 1.45
C GLY A 537 -0.01 7.09 0.53
N ALA A 538 -0.02 7.33 -0.78
CA ALA A 538 0.78 6.60 -1.76
C ALA A 538 2.29 6.81 -1.53
N ARG A 539 2.71 8.03 -1.21
CA ARG A 539 4.09 8.30 -0.78
C ARG A 539 4.48 7.43 0.43
N VAL A 540 3.65 7.43 1.47
CA VAL A 540 3.91 6.63 2.67
C VAL A 540 3.97 5.13 2.32
N ALA A 541 3.04 4.64 1.50
CA ALA A 541 2.98 3.24 1.09
C ALA A 541 4.24 2.82 0.29
N THR A 542 4.67 3.65 -0.67
CA THR A 542 5.85 3.35 -1.51
C THR A 542 7.16 3.47 -0.74
N LEU A 543 7.30 4.42 0.19
CA LEU A 543 8.46 4.48 1.09
C LEU A 543 8.57 3.22 1.95
N LYS A 544 7.45 2.72 2.46
CA LYS A 544 7.45 1.46 3.21
C LYS A 544 7.81 0.27 2.33
N ALA A 545 7.25 0.22 1.13
CA ALA A 545 7.59 -0.81 0.16
C ALA A 545 9.09 -0.78 -0.18
N ALA A 546 9.68 0.40 -0.35
CA ALA A 546 11.10 0.56 -0.57
C ALA A 546 11.93 0.13 0.65
N GLY A 547 11.48 0.46 1.86
CA GLY A 547 12.08 -0.01 3.11
C GLY A 547 12.07 -1.52 3.24
N ASP A 548 10.94 -2.17 2.89
CA ASP A 548 10.81 -3.63 2.90
C ASP A 548 11.77 -4.31 1.91
N LEU A 549 11.86 -3.78 0.69
CA LEU A 549 12.58 -4.41 -0.41
C LEU A 549 14.09 -4.12 -0.38
N PHE A 550 14.47 -2.91 -0.01
CA PHE A 550 15.84 -2.41 -0.16
C PHE A 550 16.46 -1.91 1.15
N GLY A 551 15.70 -1.85 2.22
CA GLY A 551 16.10 -1.31 3.51
C GLY A 551 15.73 0.18 3.65
N GLU A 552 15.31 0.57 4.87
CA GLU A 552 15.07 1.97 5.19
C GLU A 552 16.37 2.78 4.99
N TYR A 553 16.20 3.98 4.43
CA TYR A 553 17.29 4.91 4.13
C TYR A 553 18.34 4.39 3.13
N SER A 554 18.10 3.28 2.46
CA SER A 554 18.92 2.87 1.31
C SER A 554 18.88 3.94 0.20
N PRO A 555 19.84 3.95 -0.74
CA PRO A 555 19.79 4.85 -1.89
C PRO A 555 18.45 4.77 -2.65
N THR A 556 17.89 3.57 -2.78
CA THR A 556 16.58 3.34 -3.41
C THR A 556 15.44 3.96 -2.61
N TYR A 557 15.44 3.79 -1.28
CA TYR A 557 14.46 4.42 -0.40
C TYR A 557 14.51 5.96 -0.51
N LEU A 558 15.71 6.54 -0.55
CA LEU A 558 15.89 7.98 -0.70
C LEU A 558 15.42 8.46 -2.09
N ALA A 559 15.70 7.70 -3.14
CA ALA A 559 15.21 8.01 -4.48
C ALA A 559 13.67 8.05 -4.55
N VAL A 560 12.98 7.16 -3.83
CA VAL A 560 11.51 7.21 -3.71
C VAL A 560 11.07 8.52 -3.03
N ALA A 561 11.73 8.92 -1.94
CA ALA A 561 11.42 10.18 -1.25
C ALA A 561 11.64 11.38 -2.17
N ASP A 562 12.74 11.37 -2.93
CA ASP A 562 13.13 12.43 -3.86
C ASP A 562 12.15 12.54 -5.04
N ALA A 563 11.75 11.42 -5.63
CA ALA A 563 10.78 11.40 -6.71
C ALA A 563 9.41 11.93 -6.29
N TRP A 564 8.94 11.61 -5.08
CA TRP A 564 7.72 12.19 -4.53
C TRP A 564 7.83 13.69 -4.25
N ALA A 565 8.95 14.14 -3.69
CA ALA A 565 9.20 15.57 -3.45
C ALA A 565 9.26 16.34 -4.77
N ALA A 566 9.88 15.74 -5.79
CA ALA A 566 9.98 16.32 -7.12
C ALA A 566 8.62 16.56 -7.80
N ILE A 567 7.58 15.83 -7.39
CA ILE A 567 6.20 16.06 -7.86
C ILE A 567 5.32 16.80 -6.83
N ASN A 568 5.93 17.45 -5.85
CA ASN A 568 5.26 18.25 -4.81
C ASN A 568 4.46 17.43 -3.79
N VAL A 569 4.89 16.20 -3.47
CA VAL A 569 4.27 15.37 -2.43
C VAL A 569 5.29 15.11 -1.30
N GLY A 570 5.23 15.95 -0.27
CA GLY A 570 6.15 15.92 0.87
C GLY A 570 7.57 16.39 0.52
N ASP A 571 8.46 16.36 1.52
CA ASP A 571 9.82 16.87 1.39
C ASP A 571 10.84 15.76 1.11
N ARG A 572 12.01 16.13 0.58
CA ARG A 572 13.17 15.24 0.46
C ARG A 572 13.69 14.89 1.85
N ILE A 573 14.25 13.70 1.98
CA ILE A 573 14.92 13.29 3.20
C ILE A 573 16.28 13.99 3.26
N ALA A 574 16.62 14.59 4.42
CA ALA A 574 17.85 15.32 4.60
C ALA A 574 19.08 14.44 4.32
N LEU A 575 20.03 14.98 3.57
CA LEU A 575 21.29 14.30 3.25
C LEU A 575 22.26 14.41 4.43
N GLY A 576 23.15 13.42 4.56
CA GLY A 576 24.18 13.36 5.61
C GLY A 576 23.86 12.32 6.69
N VAL A 577 24.47 12.51 7.86
CA VAL A 577 24.19 11.65 9.03
C VAL A 577 22.90 12.12 9.68
N ASN A 578 22.01 11.18 9.96
CA ASN A 578 20.73 11.43 10.61
C ASN A 578 20.58 10.50 11.82
N VAL A 579 19.97 10.97 12.88
CA VAL A 579 19.66 10.19 14.08
C VAL A 579 18.18 10.32 14.42
N ALA A 580 17.56 9.21 14.76
CA ALA A 580 16.17 9.21 15.20
C ALA A 580 16.03 9.88 16.58
N PRO A 581 14.95 10.64 16.82
CA PRO A 581 14.67 11.17 18.15
C PRO A 581 14.58 10.03 19.19
N VAL A 582 15.19 10.24 20.34
CA VAL A 582 15.11 9.34 21.49
C VAL A 582 14.26 10.02 22.54
N ALA A 583 13.21 9.36 23.02
CA ALA A 583 12.38 9.86 24.10
C ALA A 583 13.15 9.80 25.43
N ASP A 584 12.73 10.59 26.41
CA ASP A 584 13.24 10.52 27.78
C ASP A 584 13.10 9.10 28.35
N GLN A 585 14.11 8.66 29.08
CA GLN A 585 14.24 7.31 29.61
C GLN A 585 14.08 7.28 31.13
N THR A 586 13.51 6.18 31.62
CA THR A 586 13.51 5.86 33.07
C THR A 586 13.95 4.41 33.24
N SER A 587 14.94 4.15 34.05
CA SER A 587 15.51 2.81 34.31
C SER A 587 15.74 2.59 35.81
N GLY A 588 15.80 1.32 36.21
CA GLY A 588 16.06 0.93 37.60
C GLY A 588 17.53 0.78 37.90
N VAL A 589 17.97 1.20 39.11
CA VAL A 589 19.27 0.82 39.64
C VAL A 589 19.41 -0.70 39.72
N GLY A 590 20.52 -1.24 39.23
CA GLY A 590 20.78 -2.68 39.21
C GLY A 590 20.00 -3.45 38.16
N GLN A 591 19.26 -2.80 37.26
CA GLN A 591 18.51 -3.44 36.18
C GLN A 591 19.26 -3.28 34.88
N GLU A 592 19.25 -4.35 34.06
CA GLU A 592 19.88 -4.33 32.74
C GLU A 592 19.12 -3.37 31.82
N VAL A 593 19.88 -2.51 31.14
CA VAL A 593 19.38 -1.55 30.14
C VAL A 593 19.81 -1.99 28.75
N SER A 594 18.90 -1.85 27.79
CA SER A 594 19.14 -2.07 26.36
C SER A 594 18.33 -1.06 25.56
N LEU A 595 18.98 0.01 25.09
CA LEU A 595 18.36 1.08 24.31
C LEU A 595 19.12 1.26 23.00
N GLN A 596 18.47 1.01 21.88
CA GLN A 596 19.06 1.22 20.55
C GLN A 596 18.86 2.67 20.10
N VAL A 597 19.96 3.39 19.87
CA VAL A 597 19.96 4.66 19.14
C VAL A 597 20.15 4.40 17.67
N ASN A 598 19.19 4.85 16.86
CA ASN A 598 19.17 4.55 15.45
C ASN A 598 19.59 5.76 14.64
N ALA A 599 20.53 5.50 13.74
CA ALA A 599 21.04 6.50 12.83
C ALA A 599 21.31 5.88 11.47
N TYR A 600 21.33 6.72 10.45
CA TYR A 600 21.74 6.36 9.11
C TYR A 600 22.56 7.49 8.49
N THR A 601 23.36 7.15 7.48
CA THR A 601 24.02 8.14 6.63
C THR A 601 23.60 7.93 5.18
N THR A 602 23.42 9.02 4.46
CA THR A 602 23.19 9.02 3.01
C THR A 602 24.49 9.03 2.21
N ASN A 603 25.65 9.13 2.89
CA ASN A 603 26.95 9.06 2.26
C ASN A 603 27.28 7.61 1.90
N THR A 604 27.16 7.27 0.61
CA THR A 604 27.29 5.90 0.10
C THR A 604 28.60 5.25 0.54
N GLY A 605 28.50 4.08 1.17
CA GLY A 605 29.66 3.30 1.64
C GLY A 605 30.29 3.81 2.94
N ALA A 606 29.75 4.86 3.57
CA ALA A 606 30.25 5.33 4.84
C ALA A 606 29.71 4.47 6.00
N SER A 607 30.60 4.18 6.97
CA SER A 607 30.24 3.50 8.23
C SER A 607 29.92 4.55 9.31
N LEU A 608 29.09 4.17 10.28
CA LEU A 608 28.74 5.01 11.42
C LEU A 608 29.54 4.62 12.67
N THR A 609 29.86 5.62 13.47
CA THR A 609 30.43 5.49 14.81
C THR A 609 29.60 6.30 15.81
N TYR A 610 29.48 5.79 17.02
CA TYR A 610 28.64 6.37 18.07
C TYR A 610 29.50 6.74 19.29
N THR A 611 29.26 7.92 19.82
CA THR A 611 29.83 8.36 21.09
C THR A 611 28.72 8.94 21.94
N ALA A 612 28.87 8.86 23.27
CA ALA A 612 27.88 9.43 24.18
C ALA A 612 28.55 10.20 25.32
N THR A 613 27.89 11.25 25.73
CA THR A 613 28.23 12.02 26.94
C THR A 613 27.02 12.08 27.87
N GLY A 614 27.24 12.19 29.17
CA GLY A 614 26.15 12.28 30.14
C GLY A 614 25.36 10.97 30.32
N LEU A 615 25.92 9.82 29.93
CA LEU A 615 25.28 8.52 30.25
C LEU A 615 25.31 8.31 31.79
N PRO A 616 24.22 7.71 32.33
CA PRO A 616 24.24 7.24 33.72
C PRO A 616 25.42 6.28 33.98
N GLU A 617 25.98 6.34 35.17
CA GLU A 617 27.08 5.45 35.56
C GLU A 617 26.67 3.96 35.45
N GLY A 618 27.49 3.17 34.78
CA GLY A 618 27.25 1.77 34.48
C GLY A 618 26.66 1.52 33.11
N LEU A 619 26.36 2.57 32.32
CA LEU A 619 25.91 2.45 30.94
C LEU A 619 27.02 2.88 29.97
N ALA A 620 27.04 2.22 28.79
CA ALA A 620 27.93 2.58 27.69
C ALA A 620 27.22 2.43 26.35
N VAL A 621 27.65 3.23 25.36
CA VAL A 621 27.19 3.09 23.96
C VAL A 621 28.18 2.21 23.20
N GLY A 622 27.69 1.22 22.49
CA GLY A 622 28.47 0.36 21.60
C GLY A 622 28.56 0.89 20.17
N ASP A 623 29.40 0.24 19.35
CA ASP A 623 29.68 0.63 17.95
C ASP A 623 28.44 0.63 17.03
N THR A 624 27.39 -0.11 17.41
CA THR A 624 26.12 -0.18 16.68
C THR A 624 25.09 0.83 17.16
N GLY A 625 25.44 1.68 18.14
CA GLY A 625 24.50 2.62 18.76
C GLY A 625 23.63 2.02 19.86
N LEU A 626 23.91 0.79 20.29
CA LEU A 626 23.25 0.17 21.42
C LEU A 626 23.82 0.74 22.73
N ILE A 627 22.99 1.41 23.52
CA ILE A 627 23.30 1.80 24.90
C ILE A 627 22.89 0.63 25.79
N SER A 628 23.86 0.06 26.51
CA SER A 628 23.63 -1.09 27.38
C SER A 628 24.46 -1.02 28.65
N GLY A 629 24.09 -1.83 29.65
CA GLY A 629 24.75 -1.92 30.92
C GLY A 629 23.79 -1.94 32.09
N ILE A 630 24.30 -1.79 33.31
CA ILE A 630 23.53 -1.82 34.56
C ILE A 630 23.81 -0.52 35.34
N PRO A 631 22.84 0.38 35.48
CA PRO A 631 23.01 1.58 36.25
C PRO A 631 23.31 1.30 37.72
N VAL A 632 24.31 1.94 38.30
CA VAL A 632 24.79 1.64 39.65
C VAL A 632 24.27 2.63 40.70
N ALA A 633 23.80 3.82 40.32
CA ALA A 633 23.34 4.85 41.24
C ALA A 633 22.08 5.56 40.71
N PRO A 634 21.17 6.02 41.56
CA PRO A 634 20.03 6.81 41.15
C PRO A 634 20.46 8.24 40.82
N GLY A 635 19.73 8.89 39.92
CA GLY A 635 19.99 10.27 39.50
C GLY A 635 19.30 10.59 38.20
N THR A 636 19.46 11.84 37.78
CA THR A 636 19.04 12.29 36.45
C THR A 636 20.29 12.74 35.67
N SER A 637 20.28 12.46 34.38
CA SER A 637 21.38 12.90 33.50
C SER A 637 20.84 13.35 32.15
N ASP A 638 21.49 14.36 31.59
CA ASP A 638 21.26 14.81 30.21
C ASP A 638 22.22 14.03 29.30
N THR A 639 21.69 13.04 28.63
CA THR A 639 22.47 12.19 27.74
C THR A 639 22.48 12.78 26.34
N THR A 640 23.65 12.91 25.74
CA THR A 640 23.80 13.28 24.34
C THR A 640 24.55 12.16 23.60
N VAL A 641 23.95 11.61 22.56
CA VAL A 641 24.61 10.68 21.66
C VAL A 641 24.99 11.40 20.39
N THR A 642 26.25 11.34 20.02
CA THR A 642 26.78 11.89 18.77
C THR A 642 27.10 10.74 17.82
N VAL A 643 26.58 10.83 16.62
CA VAL A 643 26.82 9.88 15.53
C VAL A 643 27.70 10.56 14.49
N THR A 644 28.77 9.91 14.10
CA THR A 644 29.71 10.40 13.08
C THR A 644 29.87 9.34 12.01
N ASP A 645 29.81 9.73 10.75
CA ASP A 645 30.14 8.82 9.66
C ASP A 645 31.63 8.88 9.29
N SER A 646 32.09 7.90 8.51
CA SER A 646 33.50 7.82 8.09
C SER A 646 33.97 8.96 7.17
N THR A 647 33.05 9.84 6.70
CA THR A 647 33.40 11.08 5.97
C THR A 647 33.58 12.28 6.89
N GLY A 648 33.26 12.12 8.18
CA GLY A 648 33.40 13.17 9.20
C GLY A 648 32.11 13.99 9.41
N ALA A 649 30.99 13.64 8.74
CA ALA A 649 29.71 14.27 9.01
C ALA A 649 29.16 13.78 10.36
N THR A 650 28.57 14.69 11.15
CA THR A 650 28.11 14.42 12.52
C THR A 650 26.69 14.91 12.76
N VAL A 651 25.95 14.21 13.63
CA VAL A 651 24.66 14.64 14.18
C VAL A 651 24.56 14.18 15.63
N SER A 652 23.79 14.89 16.46
CA SER A 652 23.59 14.51 17.85
C SER A 652 22.11 14.47 18.20
N VAL A 653 21.76 13.58 19.14
CA VAL A 653 20.44 13.52 19.78
C VAL A 653 20.65 13.62 21.30
N ALA A 654 19.82 14.45 21.95
CA ALA A 654 19.84 14.63 23.40
C ALA A 654 18.48 14.19 23.98
N PHE A 655 18.53 13.60 25.18
CA PHE A 655 17.35 13.17 25.93
C PHE A 655 17.69 13.07 27.42
N HIS A 656 16.67 13.12 28.25
CA HIS A 656 16.84 12.98 29.70
C HIS A 656 16.78 11.53 30.11
N TRP A 657 17.64 11.13 31.06
CA TRP A 657 17.62 9.79 31.66
C TRP A 657 17.44 9.88 33.16
N ARG A 658 16.39 9.25 33.68
CA ARG A 658 16.14 9.13 35.13
C ARG A 658 16.46 7.69 35.54
N ILE A 659 17.41 7.55 36.48
CA ILE A 659 17.68 6.30 37.16
C ILE A 659 17.06 6.35 38.55
N ALA A 660 16.21 5.38 38.83
CA ALA A 660 15.50 5.31 40.09
C ALA A 660 15.61 3.91 40.70
N TYR A 661 15.35 3.78 41.99
CA TYR A 661 15.16 2.47 42.59
C TYR A 661 13.75 2.01 42.30
N VAL A 662 13.64 0.98 41.47
CA VAL A 662 12.37 0.39 41.09
C VAL A 662 12.23 -0.99 41.73
N TYR A 663 11.21 -1.20 42.50
CA TYR A 663 10.87 -2.46 43.15
C TYR A 663 9.63 -3.04 42.45
N ALA A 664 9.66 -4.35 42.13
CA ALA A 664 8.61 -4.99 41.35
C ALA A 664 8.15 -6.28 41.99
N ASN A 665 6.87 -6.60 41.81
CA ASN A 665 6.32 -7.92 42.08
C ASN A 665 5.53 -8.38 40.85
N GLY A 666 6.02 -9.44 40.19
CA GLY A 666 5.38 -10.10 39.05
C GLY A 666 4.62 -11.38 39.42
N THR A 667 4.44 -11.64 40.73
CA THR A 667 3.67 -12.80 41.16
C THR A 667 2.20 -12.55 40.89
N ARG A 668 1.59 -13.42 40.10
CA ARG A 668 0.15 -13.39 39.79
C ARG A 668 -0.67 -13.57 41.08
N VAL A 669 -1.65 -12.70 41.28
CA VAL A 669 -2.64 -12.78 42.36
C VAL A 669 -4.03 -12.68 41.75
N ASP A 670 -4.81 -13.75 41.83
CA ASP A 670 -6.19 -13.76 41.30
C ASP A 670 -7.10 -12.86 42.15
N ILE A 671 -7.97 -12.10 41.50
CA ILE A 671 -8.93 -11.19 42.10
C ILE A 671 -10.29 -11.91 42.13
N PRO A 672 -10.85 -12.23 43.32
CA PRO A 672 -12.13 -12.90 43.39
C PRO A 672 -13.29 -11.96 43.01
N ASP A 673 -14.24 -12.46 42.21
CA ASP A 673 -15.49 -11.77 41.88
C ASP A 673 -16.30 -11.52 43.17
N LEU A 674 -16.66 -10.26 43.44
CA LEU A 674 -17.35 -9.80 44.69
C LEU A 674 -16.68 -10.27 45.99
N GLY A 675 -15.39 -10.66 45.90
CA GLY A 675 -14.66 -11.24 47.03
C GLY A 675 -14.00 -10.22 47.97
N PRO A 676 -13.25 -10.71 48.97
CA PRO A 676 -12.39 -9.87 49.77
C PRO A 676 -11.26 -9.25 48.93
N ALA A 677 -10.75 -8.10 49.40
CA ALA A 677 -9.57 -7.52 48.76
C ALA A 677 -8.36 -8.47 48.81
N VAL A 678 -7.62 -8.55 47.73
CA VAL A 678 -6.35 -9.27 47.66
C VAL A 678 -5.16 -8.30 47.72
N GLU A 679 -4.05 -8.77 48.23
CA GLU A 679 -2.86 -7.96 48.40
C GLU A 679 -1.63 -8.61 47.70
N SER A 680 -0.85 -7.80 46.99
CA SER A 680 0.44 -8.17 46.42
C SER A 680 1.54 -7.33 47.09
N PRO A 681 2.43 -7.94 47.92
CA PRO A 681 3.40 -7.20 48.68
C PRO A 681 4.73 -6.97 47.92
N ILE A 682 5.38 -5.84 48.19
CA ILE A 682 6.79 -5.56 47.89
C ILE A 682 7.46 -5.14 49.19
N THR A 683 8.48 -5.89 49.64
CA THR A 683 9.26 -5.55 50.81
C THR A 683 10.56 -4.87 50.41
N ILE A 684 10.77 -3.67 50.88
CA ILE A 684 11.98 -2.83 50.65
C ILE A 684 12.78 -2.82 51.94
N THR A 685 14.07 -3.04 51.84
CA THR A 685 14.99 -3.04 52.97
C THR A 685 16.30 -2.32 52.63
N GLY A 686 16.91 -1.67 53.62
CA GLY A 686 18.19 -1.03 53.46
C GLY A 686 18.14 0.35 52.77
N ARG A 687 16.95 0.98 52.77
CA ARG A 687 16.71 2.28 52.16
C ARG A 687 16.20 3.29 53.20
N PRO A 688 17.14 3.90 53.96
CA PRO A 688 16.75 4.87 54.96
C PRO A 688 16.15 6.15 54.34
N GLY A 689 15.20 6.73 55.03
CA GLY A 689 14.49 7.95 54.62
C GLY A 689 13.05 7.67 54.15
N ASN A 690 12.39 8.75 53.78
CA ASN A 690 11.00 8.72 53.34
C ASN A 690 10.89 8.60 51.83
N ALA A 691 9.77 8.11 51.37
CA ALA A 691 9.38 8.04 49.95
C ALA A 691 9.18 9.46 49.38
N SER A 692 9.02 9.55 48.07
CA SER A 692 8.84 10.81 47.38
C SER A 692 7.40 11.33 47.46
N ALA A 693 7.27 12.68 47.43
CA ALA A 693 5.95 13.30 47.16
C ALA A 693 5.41 12.97 45.74
N THR A 694 6.25 12.39 44.89
CA THR A 694 5.90 11.93 43.54
C THR A 694 6.20 10.45 43.38
N THR A 695 5.88 9.64 44.41
CA THR A 695 6.03 8.18 44.32
C THR A 695 5.21 7.61 43.16
N GLU A 696 5.89 6.90 42.27
CA GLU A 696 5.27 6.29 41.10
C GLU A 696 4.90 4.83 41.35
N VAL A 697 3.68 4.47 41.00
CA VAL A 697 3.13 3.11 41.13
C VAL A 697 2.60 2.65 39.79
N TYR A 698 3.36 1.79 39.10
CA TYR A 698 2.87 1.13 37.90
C TYR A 698 2.05 -0.11 38.28
N VAL A 699 0.88 -0.23 37.68
CA VAL A 699 -0.08 -1.32 37.95
C VAL A 699 -0.49 -1.95 36.63
N ASN A 700 -0.34 -3.28 36.53
CA ASN A 700 -0.84 -4.09 35.46
C ASN A 700 -1.78 -5.16 36.02
N ILE A 701 -3.09 -4.96 35.82
CA ILE A 701 -4.17 -5.88 36.19
C ILE A 701 -4.89 -6.29 34.92
N VAL A 702 -5.06 -7.59 34.72
CA VAL A 702 -5.94 -8.14 33.69
C VAL A 702 -7.33 -8.30 34.30
N HIS A 703 -8.33 -7.60 33.77
CA HIS A 703 -9.73 -7.66 34.24
C HIS A 703 -10.67 -7.26 33.09
N THR A 704 -11.83 -7.85 33.02
CA THR A 704 -12.78 -7.64 31.93
C THR A 704 -13.68 -6.40 32.08
N TYR A 705 -13.69 -5.79 33.29
CA TYR A 705 -14.43 -4.55 33.53
C TYR A 705 -13.70 -3.69 34.59
N ARG A 706 -12.94 -2.71 34.13
CA ARG A 706 -12.12 -1.84 34.99
C ARG A 706 -12.92 -1.05 36.02
N GLY A 707 -14.14 -0.67 35.68
CA GLY A 707 -15.05 0.11 36.56
C GLY A 707 -15.53 -0.61 37.82
N ASP A 708 -15.25 -1.90 37.95
CA ASP A 708 -15.62 -2.68 39.13
C ASP A 708 -14.51 -2.71 40.17
N LEU A 709 -13.29 -2.31 39.77
CA LEU A 709 -12.11 -2.39 40.61
C LEU A 709 -11.94 -1.17 41.52
N THR A 710 -11.51 -1.44 42.76
CA THR A 710 -10.74 -0.51 43.57
C THR A 710 -9.31 -0.98 43.67
N VAL A 711 -8.37 -0.07 43.46
CA VAL A 711 -6.94 -0.33 43.53
C VAL A 711 -6.30 0.70 44.46
N ASP A 712 -5.67 0.23 45.52
CA ASP A 712 -5.01 1.05 46.52
C ASP A 712 -3.55 0.65 46.66
N LEU A 713 -2.67 1.63 46.90
CA LEU A 713 -1.38 1.41 47.49
C LEU A 713 -1.49 1.49 49.01
N VAL A 714 -0.96 0.51 49.71
CA VAL A 714 -0.88 0.52 51.18
C VAL A 714 0.60 0.69 51.57
N GLY A 715 0.88 1.74 52.29
CA GLY A 715 2.21 2.04 52.79
C GLY A 715 2.64 1.14 53.96
N PRO A 716 3.92 1.18 54.35
CA PRO A 716 4.49 0.39 55.44
C PRO A 716 3.79 0.58 56.79
N ASP A 717 3.27 1.77 57.06
CA ASP A 717 2.52 2.08 58.33
C ASP A 717 1.04 1.73 58.21
N GLY A 718 0.55 1.23 57.06
CA GLY A 718 -0.83 0.92 56.79
C GLY A 718 -1.65 2.05 56.18
N THR A 719 -1.05 3.21 55.91
CA THR A 719 -1.72 4.32 55.22
C THR A 719 -2.12 3.88 53.79
N VAL A 720 -3.32 4.27 53.39
CA VAL A 720 -3.93 3.87 52.10
C VAL A 720 -3.97 5.05 51.15
N TYR A 721 -3.42 4.84 49.97
CA TYR A 721 -3.45 5.77 48.82
C TYR A 721 -4.34 5.18 47.74
N SER A 722 -5.45 5.81 47.43
CA SER A 722 -6.34 5.33 46.37
C SER A 722 -5.76 5.64 45.01
N LEU A 723 -5.49 4.60 44.20
CA LEU A 723 -4.99 4.71 42.85
C LEU A 723 -6.12 4.70 41.82
N LEU A 724 -7.07 3.79 42.02
CA LEU A 724 -8.26 3.64 41.18
C LEU A 724 -9.47 3.36 42.04
N ASN A 725 -10.58 4.10 41.84
CA ASN A 725 -11.80 3.87 42.53
C ASN A 725 -12.96 3.81 41.52
N ARG A 726 -13.25 2.60 41.06
CA ARG A 726 -14.36 2.30 40.13
C ARG A 726 -14.43 3.23 38.91
N SER A 727 -13.28 3.58 38.34
CA SER A 727 -13.20 4.48 37.17
C SER A 727 -12.76 3.74 35.92
N GLY A 728 -13.26 4.21 34.77
CA GLY A 728 -12.96 3.61 33.47
C GLY A 728 -14.11 2.83 32.84
N GLY A 729 -15.23 2.63 33.58
CA GLY A 729 -16.45 1.96 33.07
C GLY A 729 -16.12 0.58 32.51
N SER A 730 -16.66 0.24 31.34
CA SER A 730 -16.51 -1.06 30.67
C SER A 730 -15.17 -1.26 29.95
N ALA A 731 -14.16 -0.44 30.22
CA ALA A 731 -12.83 -0.68 29.68
C ALA A 731 -12.20 -1.92 30.34
N ASP A 732 -11.47 -2.70 29.56
CA ASP A 732 -10.69 -3.83 30.07
C ASP A 732 -9.39 -3.32 30.69
N ASN A 733 -8.87 -4.05 31.66
CA ASN A 733 -7.54 -3.99 32.23
C ASN A 733 -7.16 -2.64 32.87
N VAL A 734 -6.20 -2.69 33.77
CA VAL A 734 -5.44 -1.54 34.26
C VAL A 734 -4.00 -1.71 33.81
N ASP A 735 -3.48 -0.82 32.98
CA ASP A 735 -2.09 -0.79 32.55
C ASP A 735 -1.64 0.66 32.52
N GLN A 736 -1.25 1.17 33.70
CA GLN A 736 -0.86 2.57 33.82
C GLN A 736 0.00 2.83 35.08
N THR A 737 0.68 3.97 35.08
CA THR A 737 1.41 4.51 36.23
C THR A 737 0.55 5.56 36.94
N PHE A 738 0.46 5.44 38.27
CA PHE A 738 -0.15 6.40 39.16
C PHE A 738 0.95 7.14 39.95
N THR A 739 0.70 8.39 40.29
CA THR A 739 1.59 9.18 41.16
C THR A 739 0.86 9.51 42.43
N VAL A 740 1.50 9.27 43.58
CA VAL A 740 0.94 9.59 44.90
C VAL A 740 1.98 10.32 45.77
N ASP A 741 1.53 11.20 46.61
CA ASP A 741 2.39 11.78 47.64
C ASP A 741 2.50 10.81 48.84
N ALA A 742 3.60 10.06 48.86
CA ALA A 742 3.96 9.14 49.91
C ALA A 742 5.09 9.64 50.80
N SER A 743 5.37 10.95 50.78
CA SER A 743 6.52 11.56 51.48
C SER A 743 6.48 11.40 53.04
N ALA A 744 5.32 11.06 53.60
CA ALA A 744 5.19 10.72 55.00
C ALA A 744 5.61 9.28 55.34
N GLN A 745 5.73 8.39 54.32
CA GLN A 745 6.01 6.97 54.52
C GLN A 745 7.50 6.68 54.52
N PRO A 746 8.01 5.79 55.39
CA PRO A 746 9.38 5.28 55.21
C PRO A 746 9.46 4.47 53.91
N VAL A 747 10.64 4.56 53.21
CA VAL A 747 10.87 3.70 52.03
C VAL A 747 10.98 2.25 52.49
N ASP A 748 11.71 1.98 53.56
CA ASP A 748 11.86 0.65 54.13
C ASP A 748 10.53 0.15 54.72
N GLY A 749 10.19 -1.05 54.43
CA GLY A 749 8.97 -1.73 54.90
C GLY A 749 8.28 -2.49 53.82
N THR A 750 7.08 -2.96 54.12
CA THR A 750 6.28 -3.70 53.17
C THR A 750 5.19 -2.83 52.59
N TRP A 751 5.34 -2.49 51.33
CA TRP A 751 4.33 -1.86 50.49
C TRP A 751 3.44 -2.91 49.89
N LYS A 752 2.12 -2.65 49.74
CA LYS A 752 1.20 -3.60 49.16
C LYS A 752 0.32 -2.93 48.11
N LEU A 753 0.17 -3.58 46.95
CA LEU A 753 -0.94 -3.27 46.08
C LEU A 753 -2.15 -4.05 46.54
N ARG A 754 -3.22 -3.36 46.91
CA ARG A 754 -4.48 -3.95 47.35
C ARG A 754 -5.53 -3.72 46.30
N VAL A 755 -6.15 -4.81 45.84
CA VAL A 755 -7.15 -4.76 44.78
C VAL A 755 -8.41 -5.47 45.25
N ARG A 756 -9.58 -4.92 44.93
CA ARG A 756 -10.86 -5.55 45.16
C ARG A 756 -11.81 -5.32 43.99
N ASP A 757 -12.52 -6.36 43.61
CA ASP A 757 -13.65 -6.31 42.71
C ASP A 757 -14.96 -6.11 43.51
N LEU A 758 -15.75 -5.10 43.11
CA LEU A 758 -16.97 -4.68 43.80
C LEU A 758 -18.25 -4.92 42.99
N ALA A 759 -18.17 -5.63 41.87
CA ALA A 759 -19.35 -6.02 41.09
C ALA A 759 -19.21 -7.46 40.57
N SER A 760 -20.31 -8.09 40.25
CA SER A 760 -20.35 -9.50 39.87
C SER A 760 -20.15 -9.69 38.38
N ILE A 761 -19.73 -10.92 38.01
CA ILE A 761 -19.63 -11.48 36.63
C ILE A 761 -18.21 -11.39 36.06
N ASP A 762 -17.46 -10.34 36.37
CA ASP A 762 -16.13 -10.13 35.83
C ASP A 762 -15.05 -10.73 36.74
N VAL A 763 -13.95 -11.22 36.14
CA VAL A 763 -12.85 -11.84 36.90
C VAL A 763 -11.51 -11.33 36.35
N GLY A 764 -10.51 -11.34 37.22
CA GLY A 764 -9.19 -10.86 36.82
C GLY A 764 -8.08 -11.27 37.78
N TYR A 765 -6.92 -10.71 37.54
CA TYR A 765 -5.75 -10.94 38.37
C TYR A 765 -4.76 -9.78 38.27
N ILE A 766 -4.02 -9.55 39.35
CA ILE A 766 -2.81 -8.71 39.33
C ILE A 766 -1.75 -9.50 38.55
N GLN A 767 -1.29 -8.95 37.44
CA GLN A 767 -0.20 -9.57 36.65
C GLN A 767 1.17 -9.15 37.18
N GLN A 768 1.33 -7.86 37.43
CA GLN A 768 2.52 -7.28 38.06
C GLN A 768 2.24 -5.86 38.55
N TRP A 769 3.07 -5.41 39.44
CA TRP A 769 3.14 -4.00 39.79
C TRP A 769 4.54 -3.59 40.20
N ARG A 770 4.82 -2.30 40.15
CA ARG A 770 6.13 -1.73 40.49
C ARG A 770 5.92 -0.46 41.29
N ILE A 771 6.84 -0.18 42.21
CA ILE A 771 6.89 1.08 42.94
C ILE A 771 8.29 1.73 42.82
N THR A 772 8.30 3.04 42.62
CA THR A 772 9.46 3.92 42.65
C THR A 772 9.19 4.91 43.77
N PRO A 773 9.60 4.59 45.00
CA PRO A 773 9.24 5.35 46.18
C PRO A 773 9.96 6.67 46.32
#